data_2e823679a5350e81941117fc7d630970
#
_entry.id   2e823679a5350e81941117fc7d630970
#
_cell.length_a   1.000
_cell.length_b   1.000
_cell.length_c   1.000
_cell.angle_alpha   90.00
_cell.angle_beta   90.00
_cell.angle_gamma   90.00
#
_symmetry.space_group_name_H-M   'P 1'
#
loop_
_entity.id
_entity.type
_entity.pdbx_description
1 polymer ?
#
loop_
_entity_poly.entity_id
_entity_poly.type
_entity_poly.pdbx_seq_one_letter_code
_entity_poly.pdbx_strand_id
1 'polypeptide(L)'
;MKVSLDNYQKEAVYINDKNILVVAAPGSGKTTVIINRVNYLVTELNVKVGNIIVITFTRAAADNMRSRYKNVFNRDIAPFFGTFHGLFYKILLREGYNISIIEGGISHRIIKSVLAKYSDEVSEDKIKEVLNNISLYKTSLKKLEEFNPTLSKDIFIESYEKYEEYKNKNGLWDFDDLSIKVITLFKENKLILNKYLNLFKYVLVDEFQDCDDLQITFLKMMNKNNSLFAVGDEDQCIYSFRGSKPEYMVTFDEIFNGGKKIYLSINYRSNENIVEASKEVIKNNLKRNAKLIKANKSTNGLIKFSSPYDERIQGEEISSIIEKSAYKFTENAVLYRTNMEARSIIDTFTRRKIPFVLLDKGYNFFDHFICKDILAYLRLAINIKDRENFLHIINKPFRYVSKSNLEYVRTYREDKCPFDILIDKKDTPPYQAKKLDELRKDIIHLNKLSLSSAIQYVISELGYIDYLREYAEKYKQSLDDLEDIVEEFKSAADGLRTIIELLSHVEGVKEKIEESKEVKEGVILSTIHGVKGMEFKNVFLINACEETIPHKSSMDENIEEERRLFYVGITRAIDNLYIFSPKTQRGKFKDTSRFVLEGGFREIEVNEDYGIKENDIIVHKAYGKGRVVEINKDVIKLDFGDGINKSFSLRILIENNILIIDK
;
A
#
# COMPACT_ATOMS: atom_id res chain seq x y z
N MET A 1 -20.21 30.60 -4.68
CA MET A 1 -19.57 31.43 -3.63
C MET A 1 -18.13 31.74 -4.03
N LYS A 2 -17.71 33.01 -4.10
CA LYS A 2 -16.28 33.34 -4.22
C LYS A 2 -15.57 32.86 -2.96
N VAL A 3 -14.67 31.90 -3.07
CA VAL A 3 -13.84 31.46 -1.95
C VAL A 3 -12.92 32.63 -1.60
N SER A 4 -13.01 33.16 -0.37
CA SER A 4 -12.09 34.20 0.07
C SER A 4 -10.70 33.57 0.30
N LEU A 5 -9.69 34.08 -0.39
CA LEU A 5 -8.31 33.67 -0.22
C LEU A 5 -7.73 34.32 1.06
N ASP A 6 -6.95 33.57 1.82
CA ASP A 6 -6.11 34.13 2.87
C ASP A 6 -4.89 34.89 2.31
N ASN A 7 -4.11 35.51 3.20
CA ASN A 7 -2.98 36.33 2.76
C ASN A 7 -1.87 35.51 2.05
N TYR A 8 -1.58 34.30 2.50
CA TYR A 8 -0.60 33.42 1.87
C TYR A 8 -1.07 32.94 0.48
N GLN A 9 -2.34 32.59 0.39
CA GLN A 9 -2.95 32.20 -0.88
C GLN A 9 -3.01 33.39 -1.86
N LYS A 10 -3.32 34.61 -1.36
CA LYS A 10 -3.27 35.83 -2.19
C LYS A 10 -1.87 36.11 -2.71
N GLU A 11 -0.85 36.02 -1.86
CA GLU A 11 0.53 36.18 -2.26
C GLU A 11 0.88 35.20 -3.40
N ALA A 12 0.58 33.89 -3.22
CA ALA A 12 0.83 32.88 -4.23
C ALA A 12 0.06 33.11 -5.54
N VAL A 13 -1.19 33.59 -5.47
CA VAL A 13 -2.03 33.84 -6.65
C VAL A 13 -1.55 35.06 -7.46
N TYR A 14 -1.11 36.16 -6.80
CA TYR A 14 -0.85 37.42 -7.46
C TYR A 14 0.62 37.73 -7.75
N ILE A 15 1.56 36.89 -7.29
CA ILE A 15 2.99 37.06 -7.55
C ILE A 15 3.31 37.00 -9.05
N ASN A 16 4.22 37.83 -9.52
CA ASN A 16 4.57 37.96 -10.94
C ASN A 16 5.97 37.47 -11.30
N ASP A 17 6.64 36.75 -10.41
CA ASP A 17 7.93 36.12 -10.73
C ASP A 17 7.77 35.04 -11.81
N LYS A 18 8.84 34.83 -12.58
CA LYS A 18 8.83 33.87 -13.69
C LYS A 18 8.70 32.42 -13.22
N ASN A 19 9.46 32.05 -12.20
CA ASN A 19 9.52 30.70 -11.65
C ASN A 19 9.08 30.72 -10.20
N ILE A 20 8.00 30.07 -9.90
CA ILE A 20 7.37 30.10 -8.57
C ILE A 20 7.16 28.65 -8.12
N LEU A 21 7.63 28.35 -6.91
CA LEU A 21 7.26 27.14 -6.19
C LEU A 21 6.39 27.50 -5.00
N VAL A 22 5.17 27.03 -4.98
CA VAL A 22 4.28 27.11 -3.82
C VAL A 22 4.46 25.85 -2.98
N VAL A 23 5.18 26.00 -1.88
CA VAL A 23 5.37 24.94 -0.88
C VAL A 23 4.14 24.93 0.02
N ALA A 24 3.33 23.89 -0.10
CA ALA A 24 1.96 23.89 0.42
C ALA A 24 1.75 22.76 1.42
N ALA A 25 1.47 23.12 2.68
CA ALA A 25 1.09 22.14 3.69
C ALA A 25 -0.14 21.31 3.28
N PRO A 26 -0.33 20.09 3.84
CA PRO A 26 -1.55 19.33 3.65
C PRO A 26 -2.77 20.17 4.02
N GLY A 27 -3.86 20.10 3.24
CA GLY A 27 -5.08 20.85 3.54
C GLY A 27 -4.98 22.38 3.42
N SER A 28 -3.90 22.94 2.83
CA SER A 28 -3.71 24.39 2.67
C SER A 28 -4.42 25.00 1.45
N GLY A 29 -5.13 24.20 0.67
CA GLY A 29 -5.89 24.68 -0.48
C GLY A 29 -5.08 24.79 -1.77
N LYS A 30 -4.10 23.92 -2.02
CA LYS A 30 -3.31 23.82 -3.26
C LYS A 30 -4.14 24.03 -4.52
N THR A 31 -5.19 23.22 -4.69
CA THR A 31 -6.11 23.32 -5.85
C THR A 31 -6.79 24.69 -5.95
N THR A 32 -7.16 25.28 -4.82
CA THR A 32 -7.76 26.62 -4.77
C THR A 32 -6.79 27.68 -5.30
N VAL A 33 -5.53 27.61 -4.92
CA VAL A 33 -4.48 28.52 -5.41
C VAL A 33 -4.29 28.36 -6.91
N ILE A 34 -4.19 27.13 -7.44
CA ILE A 34 -4.00 26.88 -8.87
C ILE A 34 -5.13 27.45 -9.70
N ILE A 35 -6.40 27.16 -9.36
CA ILE A 35 -7.54 27.65 -10.15
C ILE A 35 -7.69 29.18 -10.08
N ASN A 36 -7.38 29.79 -8.93
CA ASN A 36 -7.38 31.25 -8.80
C ASN A 36 -6.21 31.88 -9.56
N ARG A 37 -5.03 31.24 -9.58
CA ARG A 37 -3.89 31.68 -10.41
C ARG A 37 -4.25 31.67 -11.91
N VAL A 38 -4.88 30.59 -12.38
CA VAL A 38 -5.38 30.54 -13.77
C VAL A 38 -6.35 31.67 -14.04
N ASN A 39 -7.30 31.92 -13.15
CA ASN A 39 -8.25 33.03 -13.33
C ASN A 39 -7.53 34.38 -13.36
N TYR A 40 -6.60 34.65 -12.45
CA TYR A 40 -5.78 35.87 -12.41
C TYR A 40 -5.02 36.09 -13.73
N LEU A 41 -4.37 35.06 -14.28
CA LEU A 41 -3.68 35.14 -15.57
C LEU A 41 -4.62 35.53 -16.70
N VAL A 42 -5.84 35.01 -16.70
CA VAL A 42 -6.83 35.27 -17.76
C VAL A 42 -7.51 36.64 -17.63
N THR A 43 -7.88 37.04 -16.37
CA THR A 43 -8.69 38.25 -16.17
C THR A 43 -7.85 39.50 -15.98
N GLU A 44 -6.77 39.43 -15.21
CA GLU A 44 -5.98 40.61 -14.85
C GLU A 44 -4.79 40.78 -15.80
N LEU A 45 -4.13 39.67 -16.16
CA LEU A 45 -2.97 39.72 -17.08
C LEU A 45 -3.36 39.52 -18.57
N ASN A 46 -4.65 39.35 -18.87
CA ASN A 46 -5.19 39.17 -20.21
C ASN A 46 -4.50 38.06 -21.01
N VAL A 47 -4.04 36.99 -20.35
CA VAL A 47 -3.40 35.85 -20.99
C VAL A 47 -4.43 35.03 -21.74
N LYS A 48 -4.17 34.72 -23.02
CA LYS A 48 -5.03 33.83 -23.78
C LYS A 48 -5.12 32.45 -23.13
N VAL A 49 -6.32 31.93 -22.99
CA VAL A 49 -6.59 30.62 -22.34
C VAL A 49 -5.74 29.50 -22.95
N GLY A 50 -5.53 29.51 -24.28
CA GLY A 50 -4.69 28.53 -24.98
C GLY A 50 -3.19 28.61 -24.67
N ASN A 51 -2.73 29.69 -24.03
CA ASN A 51 -1.32 29.83 -23.60
C ASN A 51 -1.03 29.32 -22.19
N ILE A 52 -2.05 28.78 -21.52
CA ILE A 52 -1.95 28.25 -20.15
C ILE A 52 -2.15 26.73 -20.19
N ILE A 53 -1.25 25.99 -19.56
CA ILE A 53 -1.42 24.56 -19.31
C ILE A 53 -1.34 24.30 -17.81
N VAL A 54 -2.24 23.43 -17.33
CA VAL A 54 -2.25 22.94 -15.95
C VAL A 54 -2.05 21.43 -15.97
N ILE A 55 -0.99 20.97 -15.34
CA ILE A 55 -0.58 19.59 -15.32
C ILE A 55 -0.78 19.06 -13.89
N THR A 56 -1.38 17.90 -13.75
CA THR A 56 -1.60 17.21 -12.47
C THR A 56 -1.26 15.71 -12.61
N PHE A 57 -1.16 15.02 -11.50
CA PHE A 57 -0.71 13.62 -11.50
C PHE A 57 -1.76 12.65 -12.05
N THR A 58 -3.06 12.88 -11.82
CA THR A 58 -4.14 11.98 -12.27
C THR A 58 -5.14 12.66 -13.16
N ARG A 59 -5.77 11.87 -14.07
CA ARG A 59 -6.84 12.34 -14.94
C ARG A 59 -8.05 12.85 -14.14
N ALA A 60 -8.41 12.13 -13.06
CA ALA A 60 -9.52 12.52 -12.20
C ALA A 60 -9.29 13.88 -11.53
N ALA A 61 -8.06 14.16 -11.05
CA ALA A 61 -7.70 15.48 -10.50
C ALA A 61 -7.79 16.57 -11.57
N ALA A 62 -7.31 16.31 -12.79
CA ALA A 62 -7.40 17.25 -13.92
C ALA A 62 -8.84 17.59 -14.26
N ASP A 63 -9.71 16.59 -14.36
CA ASP A 63 -11.13 16.78 -14.70
C ASP A 63 -11.88 17.52 -13.57
N ASN A 64 -11.57 17.21 -12.30
CA ASN A 64 -12.12 17.92 -11.14
C ASN A 64 -11.67 19.40 -11.13
N MET A 65 -10.38 19.67 -11.32
CA MET A 65 -9.88 21.05 -11.38
C MET A 65 -10.51 21.85 -12.51
N ARG A 66 -10.64 21.24 -13.70
CA ARG A 66 -11.30 21.86 -14.86
C ARG A 66 -12.75 22.21 -14.55
N SER A 67 -13.50 21.28 -13.99
CA SER A 67 -14.90 21.46 -13.63
C SER A 67 -15.04 22.54 -12.55
N ARG A 68 -14.18 22.51 -11.53
CA ARG A 68 -14.17 23.51 -10.46
C ARG A 68 -13.81 24.89 -10.97
N TYR A 69 -12.83 25.03 -11.87
CA TYR A 69 -12.49 26.29 -12.51
C TYR A 69 -13.71 26.88 -13.27
N LYS A 70 -14.36 26.05 -14.12
CA LYS A 70 -15.55 26.49 -14.86
C LYS A 70 -16.68 26.95 -13.95
N ASN A 71 -16.99 26.15 -12.92
CA ASN A 71 -18.10 26.44 -12.00
C ASN A 71 -17.85 27.67 -11.12
N VAL A 72 -16.64 27.80 -10.53
CA VAL A 72 -16.32 28.91 -9.61
C VAL A 72 -16.28 30.26 -10.34
N PHE A 73 -15.75 30.28 -11.56
CA PHE A 73 -15.58 31.53 -12.31
C PHE A 73 -16.60 31.72 -13.42
N ASN A 74 -17.60 30.86 -13.55
CA ASN A 74 -18.64 30.88 -14.57
C ASN A 74 -18.05 31.02 -16.00
N ARG A 75 -17.15 30.07 -16.37
CA ARG A 75 -16.39 30.07 -17.60
C ARG A 75 -16.77 28.88 -18.45
N ASP A 76 -17.13 29.11 -19.75
CA ASP A 76 -17.38 28.04 -20.71
C ASP A 76 -16.07 27.42 -21.22
N ILE A 77 -15.04 28.26 -21.39
CA ILE A 77 -13.73 27.86 -21.90
C ILE A 77 -12.72 27.78 -20.75
N ALA A 78 -11.97 26.70 -20.70
CA ALA A 78 -10.90 26.47 -19.72
C ALA A 78 -9.57 26.18 -20.44
N PRO A 79 -8.42 26.49 -19.81
CA PRO A 79 -7.12 26.02 -20.28
C PRO A 79 -7.05 24.50 -20.41
N PHE A 80 -5.93 24.00 -20.92
CA PHE A 80 -5.64 22.59 -20.83
C PHE A 80 -5.43 22.20 -19.35
N PHE A 81 -6.26 21.29 -18.86
CA PHE A 81 -6.05 20.56 -17.63
C PHE A 81 -5.84 19.10 -17.99
N GLY A 82 -4.72 18.51 -17.59
CA GLY A 82 -4.39 17.12 -17.92
C GLY A 82 -3.18 16.60 -17.16
N THR A 83 -2.76 15.38 -17.50
CA THR A 83 -1.53 14.77 -16.96
C THR A 83 -0.37 14.99 -17.93
N PHE A 84 0.88 14.76 -17.46
CA PHE A 84 2.06 14.78 -18.34
C PHE A 84 1.88 13.84 -19.54
N HIS A 85 1.52 12.59 -19.31
CA HIS A 85 1.29 11.62 -20.41
C HIS A 85 0.18 12.07 -21.37
N GLY A 86 -0.91 12.65 -20.85
CA GLY A 86 -1.98 13.20 -21.69
C GLY A 86 -1.52 14.39 -22.55
N LEU A 87 -0.63 15.23 -22.01
CA LEU A 87 0.00 16.32 -22.76
C LEU A 87 0.95 15.78 -23.84
N PHE A 88 1.83 14.86 -23.48
CA PHE A 88 2.80 14.24 -24.39
C PHE A 88 2.11 13.51 -25.54
N TYR A 89 1.09 12.74 -25.23
CA TYR A 89 0.26 12.08 -26.24
C TYR A 89 -0.31 13.08 -27.26
N LYS A 90 -0.88 14.21 -26.78
CA LYS A 90 -1.42 15.26 -27.65
C LYS A 90 -0.35 15.97 -28.48
N ILE A 91 0.84 16.22 -27.93
CA ILE A 91 1.97 16.81 -28.65
C ILE A 91 2.35 15.88 -29.81
N LEU A 92 2.59 14.62 -29.54
CA LEU A 92 3.02 13.64 -30.53
C LEU A 92 2.00 13.43 -31.64
N LEU A 93 0.70 13.34 -31.31
CA LEU A 93 -0.37 13.28 -32.32
C LEU A 93 -0.36 14.49 -33.24
N ARG A 94 -0.16 15.70 -32.69
CA ARG A 94 -0.12 16.96 -33.50
C ARG A 94 1.11 17.04 -34.38
N GLU A 95 2.19 16.37 -34.02
CA GLU A 95 3.41 16.28 -34.83
C GLU A 95 3.40 15.06 -35.78
N GLY A 96 2.24 14.39 -35.93
CA GLY A 96 2.02 13.36 -36.96
C GLY A 96 2.44 11.96 -36.56
N TYR A 97 2.72 11.70 -35.27
CA TYR A 97 3.05 10.34 -34.80
C TYR A 97 1.78 9.48 -34.71
N ASN A 98 1.88 8.27 -35.23
CA ASN A 98 0.86 7.23 -35.00
C ASN A 98 1.20 6.50 -33.69
N ILE A 99 0.30 6.56 -32.70
CA ILE A 99 0.55 6.07 -31.35
C ILE A 99 -0.40 4.91 -31.03
N SER A 100 0.17 3.74 -30.85
CA SER A 100 -0.54 2.55 -30.36
C SER A 100 0.05 2.16 -29.01
N ILE A 101 -0.74 2.29 -27.94
CA ILE A 101 -0.28 1.95 -26.58
C ILE A 101 -0.42 0.45 -26.34
N ILE A 102 0.63 -0.15 -25.79
CA ILE A 102 0.62 -1.56 -25.40
C ILE A 102 -0.42 -1.80 -24.29
N GLU A 103 -1.22 -2.85 -24.45
CA GLU A 103 -2.18 -3.24 -23.43
C GLU A 103 -1.48 -3.95 -22.24
N GLY A 104 -1.95 -3.70 -21.01
CA GLY A 104 -1.40 -4.31 -19.81
C GLY A 104 -1.35 -5.84 -19.86
N GLY A 105 -2.36 -6.49 -20.42
CA GLY A 105 -2.39 -7.95 -20.58
C GLY A 105 -1.29 -8.48 -21.51
N ILE A 106 -0.87 -7.69 -22.51
CA ILE A 106 0.24 -8.04 -23.41
C ILE A 106 1.56 -7.89 -22.65
N SER A 107 1.76 -6.78 -21.96
CA SER A 107 2.95 -6.55 -21.13
C SER A 107 3.16 -7.66 -20.11
N HIS A 108 2.11 -8.04 -19.39
CA HIS A 108 2.12 -9.16 -18.45
C HIS A 108 2.51 -10.49 -19.12
N ARG A 109 1.96 -10.79 -20.29
CA ARG A 109 2.26 -12.03 -21.04
C ARG A 109 3.72 -12.09 -21.46
N ILE A 110 4.28 -10.98 -21.93
CA ILE A 110 5.69 -10.90 -22.33
C ILE A 110 6.58 -11.21 -21.13
N ILE A 111 6.39 -10.46 -20.03
CA ILE A 111 7.21 -10.65 -18.83
C ILE A 111 7.02 -12.04 -18.24
N LYS A 112 5.79 -12.55 -18.18
CA LYS A 112 5.50 -13.93 -17.76
C LYS A 112 6.27 -14.95 -18.58
N SER A 113 6.37 -14.78 -19.91
CA SER A 113 7.09 -15.68 -20.79
C SER A 113 8.60 -15.70 -20.55
N VAL A 114 9.19 -14.56 -20.15
CA VAL A 114 10.60 -14.48 -19.75
C VAL A 114 10.80 -15.15 -18.40
N LEU A 115 9.99 -14.78 -17.41
CA LEU A 115 10.08 -15.33 -16.05
C LEU A 115 9.85 -16.84 -16.01
N ALA A 116 9.01 -17.39 -16.90
CA ALA A 116 8.75 -18.83 -17.02
C ALA A 116 9.99 -19.66 -17.44
N LYS A 117 11.06 -19.03 -17.94
CA LYS A 117 12.35 -19.70 -18.16
C LYS A 117 13.12 -19.95 -16.87
N TYR A 118 12.85 -19.13 -15.88
CA TYR A 118 13.50 -19.15 -14.57
C TYR A 118 12.64 -19.83 -13.51
N SER A 119 11.31 -19.89 -13.70
CA SER A 119 10.36 -20.50 -12.77
C SER A 119 9.23 -21.22 -13.48
N ASP A 120 8.81 -22.35 -12.94
CA ASP A 120 7.61 -23.06 -13.42
C ASP A 120 6.31 -22.32 -13.04
N GLU A 121 6.32 -21.49 -11.99
CA GLU A 121 5.25 -20.58 -11.64
C GLU A 121 5.73 -19.13 -11.55
N VAL A 122 4.99 -18.24 -12.17
CA VAL A 122 5.26 -16.81 -12.21
C VAL A 122 4.13 -16.09 -11.51
N SER A 123 4.40 -15.49 -10.33
CA SER A 123 3.42 -14.70 -9.59
C SER A 123 3.14 -13.36 -10.29
N GLU A 124 1.90 -12.86 -10.13
CA GLU A 124 1.51 -11.53 -10.63
C GLU A 124 2.35 -10.41 -10.01
N ASP A 125 2.74 -10.55 -8.75
CA ASP A 125 3.55 -9.54 -8.06
C ASP A 125 4.96 -9.48 -8.65
N LYS A 126 5.54 -10.62 -9.05
CA LYS A 126 6.85 -10.64 -9.74
C LYS A 126 6.79 -9.98 -11.10
N ILE A 127 5.70 -10.18 -11.85
CA ILE A 127 5.48 -9.51 -13.13
C ILE A 127 5.41 -7.99 -12.91
N LYS A 128 4.65 -7.54 -11.92
CA LYS A 128 4.53 -6.12 -11.57
C LYS A 128 5.88 -5.52 -11.14
N GLU A 129 6.66 -6.25 -10.36
CA GLU A 129 8.00 -5.84 -9.94
C GLU A 129 8.90 -5.59 -11.16
N VAL A 130 8.94 -6.51 -12.12
CA VAL A 130 9.73 -6.35 -13.35
C VAL A 130 9.26 -5.15 -14.16
N LEU A 131 7.95 -4.99 -14.38
CA LEU A 131 7.38 -3.85 -15.11
C LEU A 131 7.69 -2.51 -14.42
N ASN A 132 7.63 -2.46 -13.09
CA ASN A 132 8.00 -1.28 -12.31
C ASN A 132 9.50 -0.95 -12.47
N ASN A 133 10.39 -1.95 -12.45
CA ASN A 133 11.82 -1.73 -12.70
C ASN A 133 12.08 -1.25 -14.13
N ILE A 134 11.36 -1.74 -15.15
CA ILE A 134 11.46 -1.25 -16.52
C ILE A 134 11.05 0.22 -16.60
N SER A 135 9.94 0.60 -15.98
CA SER A 135 9.49 1.99 -15.92
C SER A 135 10.49 2.89 -15.19
N LEU A 136 10.97 2.44 -14.01
CA LEU A 136 11.98 3.19 -13.23
C LEU A 136 13.29 3.38 -14.02
N TYR A 137 13.75 2.36 -14.72
CA TYR A 137 14.91 2.47 -15.59
C TYR A 137 14.69 3.51 -16.69
N LYS A 138 13.60 3.41 -17.43
CA LYS A 138 13.25 4.31 -18.54
C LYS A 138 13.13 5.77 -18.10
N THR A 139 12.63 6.02 -16.90
CA THR A 139 12.43 7.36 -16.35
C THR A 139 13.70 7.93 -15.67
N SER A 140 14.66 7.09 -15.28
CA SER A 140 15.82 7.49 -14.50
C SER A 140 16.94 8.21 -15.27
N LEU A 141 16.90 8.28 -16.61
CA LEU A 141 17.95 8.81 -17.49
C LEU A 141 19.33 8.16 -17.30
N LYS A 142 19.42 7.02 -16.62
CA LYS A 142 20.67 6.27 -16.40
C LYS A 142 20.97 5.35 -17.58
N LYS A 143 22.27 5.02 -17.74
CA LYS A 143 22.66 3.93 -18.63
C LYS A 143 22.32 2.59 -18.01
N LEU A 144 22.16 1.56 -18.83
CA LEU A 144 21.76 0.21 -18.39
C LEU A 144 22.78 -0.37 -17.39
N GLU A 145 24.06 -0.10 -17.59
CA GLU A 145 25.14 -0.57 -16.72
C GLU A 145 25.09 0.08 -15.31
N GLU A 146 24.59 1.32 -15.24
CA GLU A 146 24.49 2.13 -14.01
C GLU A 146 23.18 1.90 -13.24
N PHE A 147 22.22 1.20 -13.85
CA PHE A 147 20.94 0.93 -13.23
C PHE A 147 21.03 -0.32 -12.35
N ASN A 148 20.56 -0.20 -11.12
CA ASN A 148 20.50 -1.29 -10.16
C ASN A 148 19.02 -1.65 -9.92
N PRO A 149 18.50 -2.73 -10.55
CA PRO A 149 17.13 -3.19 -10.32
C PRO A 149 16.98 -3.84 -8.94
N THR A 150 15.75 -3.89 -8.42
CA THR A 150 15.41 -4.58 -7.17
C THR A 150 15.39 -6.11 -7.32
N LEU A 151 15.51 -6.61 -8.55
CA LEU A 151 15.56 -8.03 -8.90
C LEU A 151 16.94 -8.37 -9.53
N SER A 152 17.13 -9.66 -9.87
CA SER A 152 18.36 -10.08 -10.58
C SER A 152 18.58 -9.27 -11.85
N LYS A 153 19.79 -8.74 -12.01
CA LYS A 153 20.16 -7.88 -13.16
C LYS A 153 20.00 -8.63 -14.50
N ASP A 154 20.29 -9.91 -14.54
CA ASP A 154 20.16 -10.73 -15.75
C ASP A 154 18.70 -10.91 -16.15
N ILE A 155 17.83 -11.20 -15.17
CA ILE A 155 16.37 -11.31 -15.39
C ILE A 155 15.81 -9.95 -15.83
N PHE A 156 16.27 -8.85 -15.22
CA PHE A 156 15.84 -7.51 -15.61
C PHE A 156 16.23 -7.20 -17.06
N ILE A 157 17.51 -7.42 -17.44
CA ILE A 157 18.01 -7.13 -18.78
C ILE A 157 17.25 -7.94 -19.82
N GLU A 158 17.10 -9.26 -19.62
CA GLU A 158 16.37 -10.11 -20.58
C GLU A 158 14.91 -9.68 -20.70
N SER A 159 14.26 -9.35 -19.57
CA SER A 159 12.87 -8.89 -19.56
C SER A 159 12.72 -7.57 -20.30
N TYR A 160 13.62 -6.61 -20.05
CA TYR A 160 13.63 -5.32 -20.71
C TYR A 160 13.84 -5.46 -22.23
N GLU A 161 14.84 -6.24 -22.65
CA GLU A 161 15.14 -6.47 -24.07
C GLU A 161 13.97 -7.13 -24.80
N LYS A 162 13.37 -8.16 -24.22
CA LYS A 162 12.20 -8.83 -24.81
C LYS A 162 10.96 -7.93 -24.86
N TYR A 163 10.77 -7.10 -23.85
CA TYR A 163 9.69 -6.13 -23.81
C TYR A 163 9.84 -5.07 -24.91
N GLU A 164 11.05 -4.49 -25.06
CA GLU A 164 11.33 -3.49 -26.10
C GLU A 164 11.34 -4.12 -27.52
N GLU A 165 11.89 -5.32 -27.69
CA GLU A 165 11.85 -6.06 -28.96
C GLU A 165 10.39 -6.23 -29.44
N TYR A 166 9.50 -6.68 -28.53
CA TYR A 166 8.10 -6.88 -28.87
C TYR A 166 7.41 -5.58 -29.26
N LYS A 167 7.62 -4.52 -28.48
CA LYS A 167 7.05 -3.19 -28.76
C LYS A 167 7.52 -2.68 -30.12
N ASN A 168 8.82 -2.72 -30.38
CA ASN A 168 9.41 -2.25 -31.62
C ASN A 168 8.88 -3.03 -32.85
N LYS A 169 8.82 -4.37 -32.73
CA LYS A 169 8.30 -5.23 -33.81
C LYS A 169 6.85 -4.95 -34.17
N ASN A 170 6.03 -4.57 -33.18
CA ASN A 170 4.59 -4.35 -33.36
C ASN A 170 4.22 -2.85 -33.43
N GLY A 171 5.19 -1.93 -33.42
CA GLY A 171 4.94 -0.50 -33.44
C GLY A 171 4.19 0.02 -32.21
N LEU A 172 4.41 -0.63 -31.04
CA LEU A 172 3.72 -0.30 -29.80
C LEU A 172 4.59 0.57 -28.89
N TRP A 173 3.95 1.40 -28.10
CA TRP A 173 4.57 2.29 -27.12
C TRP A 173 3.97 2.04 -25.74
N ASP A 174 4.75 2.24 -24.69
CA ASP A 174 4.21 2.40 -23.34
C ASP A 174 4.11 3.88 -22.96
N PHE A 175 3.64 4.16 -21.75
CA PHE A 175 3.48 5.53 -21.29
C PHE A 175 4.82 6.26 -21.10
N ASP A 176 5.90 5.56 -20.73
CA ASP A 176 7.23 6.15 -20.57
C ASP A 176 7.81 6.56 -21.93
N ASP A 177 7.52 5.81 -22.99
CA ASP A 177 7.92 6.17 -24.36
C ASP A 177 7.38 7.52 -24.80
N LEU A 178 6.16 7.89 -24.37
CA LEU A 178 5.59 9.19 -24.68
C LEU A 178 6.47 10.33 -24.17
N SER A 179 6.97 10.20 -22.93
CA SER A 179 7.87 11.17 -22.30
C SER A 179 9.20 11.25 -23.05
N ILE A 180 9.81 10.09 -23.29
CA ILE A 180 11.10 9.97 -23.98
C ILE A 180 11.00 10.56 -25.39
N LYS A 181 9.98 10.22 -26.14
CA LYS A 181 9.78 10.68 -27.53
C LYS A 181 9.59 12.20 -27.63
N VAL A 182 8.80 12.80 -26.71
CA VAL A 182 8.65 14.26 -26.68
C VAL A 182 9.95 14.96 -26.38
N ILE A 183 10.71 14.48 -25.37
CA ILE A 183 12.00 15.05 -25.01
C ILE A 183 12.99 14.93 -26.16
N THR A 184 13.05 13.76 -26.80
CA THR A 184 13.91 13.53 -27.98
C THR A 184 13.51 14.45 -29.13
N LEU A 185 12.22 14.53 -29.47
CA LEU A 185 11.69 15.42 -30.50
C LEU A 185 12.08 16.88 -30.24
N PHE A 186 11.99 17.35 -29.01
CA PHE A 186 12.34 18.72 -28.64
C PHE A 186 13.83 18.98 -28.65
N LYS A 187 14.67 17.96 -28.35
CA LYS A 187 16.13 18.06 -28.46
C LYS A 187 16.59 18.15 -29.92
N GLU A 188 16.03 17.33 -30.79
CA GLU A 188 16.39 17.17 -32.19
C GLU A 188 15.81 18.27 -33.08
N ASN A 189 14.59 18.73 -32.76
CA ASN A 189 13.89 19.72 -33.60
C ASN A 189 13.57 21.00 -32.82
N LYS A 190 14.45 21.98 -32.96
CA LYS A 190 14.31 23.29 -32.30
C LYS A 190 13.09 24.11 -32.83
N LEU A 191 12.64 23.87 -34.04
CA LEU A 191 11.45 24.57 -34.60
C LEU A 191 10.21 24.06 -33.87
N ILE A 192 10.08 22.77 -33.69
CA ILE A 192 8.97 22.17 -32.92
C ILE A 192 9.04 22.65 -31.47
N LEU A 193 10.18 22.59 -30.80
CA LEU A 193 10.32 23.13 -29.45
C LEU A 193 9.84 24.60 -29.38
N ASN A 194 10.30 25.45 -30.29
CA ASN A 194 9.91 26.87 -30.34
C ASN A 194 8.42 27.05 -30.56
N LYS A 195 7.77 26.21 -31.38
CA LYS A 195 6.32 26.19 -31.57
C LYS A 195 5.59 26.03 -30.23
N TYR A 196 6.00 25.06 -29.39
CA TYR A 196 5.39 24.81 -28.07
C TYR A 196 5.79 25.83 -27.02
N LEU A 197 7.00 26.38 -27.06
CA LEU A 197 7.43 27.51 -26.23
C LEU A 197 6.58 28.76 -26.51
N ASN A 198 6.18 28.99 -27.77
CA ASN A 198 5.32 30.09 -28.13
C ASN A 198 3.85 29.83 -27.79
N LEU A 199 3.41 28.59 -27.77
CA LEU A 199 2.05 28.21 -27.43
C LEU A 199 1.84 28.23 -25.90
N PHE A 200 2.68 27.58 -25.13
CA PHE A 200 2.48 27.39 -23.68
C PHE A 200 3.32 28.37 -22.88
N LYS A 201 2.87 29.60 -22.73
CA LYS A 201 3.56 30.67 -22.01
C LYS A 201 3.59 30.47 -20.50
N TYR A 202 2.54 29.85 -19.97
CA TYR A 202 2.36 29.62 -18.53
C TYR A 202 2.13 28.13 -18.29
N VAL A 203 3.06 27.51 -17.59
CA VAL A 203 3.02 26.09 -17.18
C VAL A 203 2.74 26.03 -15.68
N LEU A 204 1.60 25.47 -15.30
CA LEU A 204 1.26 25.23 -13.91
C LEU A 204 1.33 23.73 -13.66
N VAL A 205 1.95 23.33 -12.54
CA VAL A 205 2.14 21.92 -12.16
C VAL A 205 1.64 21.72 -10.74
N ASP A 206 0.67 20.82 -10.58
CA ASP A 206 0.20 20.34 -9.28
C ASP A 206 0.94 19.07 -8.86
N GLU A 207 1.05 18.85 -7.57
CA GLU A 207 1.79 17.72 -6.97
C GLU A 207 3.23 17.61 -7.53
N PHE A 208 3.93 18.76 -7.60
CA PHE A 208 5.26 18.86 -8.21
C PHE A 208 6.29 17.92 -7.59
N GLN A 209 6.14 17.57 -6.30
CA GLN A 209 7.01 16.62 -5.61
C GLN A 209 6.97 15.19 -6.20
N ASP A 210 5.96 14.87 -7.01
CA ASP A 210 5.81 13.54 -7.61
C ASP A 210 6.43 13.45 -9.02
N CYS A 211 7.04 14.53 -9.52
CA CYS A 211 7.68 14.55 -10.82
C CYS A 211 8.94 13.66 -10.85
N ASP A 212 9.09 12.91 -11.95
CA ASP A 212 10.30 12.13 -12.28
C ASP A 212 11.33 12.94 -13.08
N ASP A 213 12.50 12.34 -13.37
CA ASP A 213 13.61 12.98 -14.07
C ASP A 213 13.24 13.42 -15.51
N LEU A 214 12.39 12.64 -16.21
CA LEU A 214 11.93 13.00 -17.57
C LEU A 214 10.99 14.20 -17.53
N GLN A 215 10.06 14.22 -16.57
CA GLN A 215 9.10 15.33 -16.40
C GLN A 215 9.84 16.63 -16.02
N ILE A 216 10.81 16.56 -15.11
CA ILE A 216 11.67 17.70 -14.78
C ILE A 216 12.47 18.16 -15.99
N THR A 217 12.99 17.23 -16.80
CA THR A 217 13.71 17.57 -18.04
C THR A 217 12.81 18.31 -19.02
N PHE A 218 11.57 17.81 -19.21
CA PHE A 218 10.57 18.50 -20.04
C PHE A 218 10.26 19.90 -19.51
N LEU A 219 10.03 20.06 -18.20
CA LEU A 219 9.77 21.36 -17.59
C LEU A 219 10.92 22.34 -17.77
N LYS A 220 12.20 21.88 -17.63
CA LYS A 220 13.39 22.71 -17.94
C LYS A 220 13.40 23.19 -19.40
N MET A 221 13.08 22.31 -20.34
CA MET A 221 13.01 22.68 -21.76
C MET A 221 11.91 23.73 -22.00
N MET A 222 10.74 23.55 -21.37
CA MET A 222 9.61 24.47 -21.48
C MET A 222 9.83 25.81 -20.76
N ASN A 223 10.66 25.83 -19.74
CA ASN A 223 10.91 27.01 -18.91
C ASN A 223 11.89 28.03 -19.55
N LYS A 224 12.46 27.76 -20.72
CA LYS A 224 13.48 28.63 -21.34
C LYS A 224 13.08 30.10 -21.35
N ASN A 225 11.87 30.42 -21.83
CA ASN A 225 11.33 31.78 -21.89
C ASN A 225 9.93 31.90 -21.25
N ASN A 226 9.44 30.83 -20.64
CA ASN A 226 8.07 30.72 -20.14
C ASN A 226 8.03 30.66 -18.63
N SER A 227 6.91 31.00 -18.06
CA SER A 227 6.71 30.96 -16.60
C SER A 227 6.37 29.54 -16.14
N LEU A 228 6.94 29.15 -15.02
CA LEU A 228 6.62 27.92 -14.28
C LEU A 228 6.01 28.29 -12.93
N PHE A 229 4.82 27.75 -12.66
CA PHE A 229 4.14 27.82 -11.38
C PHE A 229 3.93 26.41 -10.84
N ALA A 230 4.80 25.96 -9.98
CA ALA A 230 4.76 24.64 -9.35
C ALA A 230 4.10 24.73 -7.98
N VAL A 231 3.25 23.76 -7.66
CA VAL A 231 2.62 23.61 -6.35
C VAL A 231 2.86 22.20 -5.86
N GLY A 232 3.28 22.04 -4.61
CA GLY A 232 3.56 20.73 -4.06
C GLY A 232 3.85 20.75 -2.57
N ASP A 233 4.14 19.56 -2.06
CA ASP A 233 4.55 19.29 -0.69
C ASP A 233 5.60 18.17 -0.68
N GLU A 234 6.88 18.49 -0.52
CA GLU A 234 7.93 17.49 -0.48
C GLU A 234 7.77 16.49 0.68
N ASP A 235 7.08 16.89 1.75
CA ASP A 235 6.74 15.99 2.86
C ASP A 235 5.66 14.96 2.49
N GLN A 236 5.02 15.09 1.30
CA GLN A 236 4.12 14.11 0.70
C GLN A 236 4.73 13.38 -0.51
N CYS A 237 6.05 13.48 -0.73
CA CYS A 237 6.76 12.72 -1.76
C CYS A 237 6.93 11.27 -1.30
N ILE A 238 6.07 10.37 -1.81
CA ILE A 238 5.99 8.95 -1.43
C ILE A 238 6.02 8.00 -2.64
N TYR A 239 6.49 8.47 -3.79
CA TYR A 239 6.55 7.69 -5.03
C TYR A 239 7.98 7.58 -5.58
N SER A 240 8.99 7.43 -4.69
CA SER A 240 10.38 7.27 -5.14
C SER A 240 10.57 6.01 -5.99
N PHE A 241 9.76 4.97 -5.75
CA PHE A 241 9.72 3.76 -6.58
C PHE A 241 9.21 4.01 -8.02
N ARG A 242 8.72 5.23 -8.31
CA ARG A 242 8.41 5.74 -9.66
C ARG A 242 9.36 6.83 -10.13
N GLY A 243 10.46 7.09 -9.38
CA GLY A 243 11.47 8.07 -9.74
C GLY A 243 11.25 9.47 -9.20
N SER A 244 10.22 9.71 -8.35
CA SER A 244 10.02 11.02 -7.72
C SER A 244 11.09 11.31 -6.67
N LYS A 245 11.47 12.60 -6.54
CA LYS A 245 12.54 13.05 -5.66
C LYS A 245 12.15 14.34 -4.93
N PRO A 246 12.15 14.35 -3.58
CA PRO A 246 11.83 15.57 -2.82
C PRO A 246 12.82 16.72 -3.08
N GLU A 247 14.06 16.38 -3.48
CA GLU A 247 15.11 17.33 -3.81
C GLU A 247 14.69 18.34 -4.87
N TYR A 248 13.82 17.96 -5.82
CA TYR A 248 13.32 18.89 -6.84
C TYR A 248 12.56 20.08 -6.27
N MET A 249 11.91 19.93 -5.12
CA MET A 249 11.31 21.04 -4.41
C MET A 249 12.31 21.79 -3.54
N VAL A 250 13.22 21.05 -2.89
CA VAL A 250 14.24 21.65 -1.99
C VAL A 250 15.20 22.53 -2.76
N THR A 251 15.65 22.11 -3.95
CA THR A 251 16.59 22.86 -4.80
C THR A 251 15.92 23.52 -6.01
N PHE A 252 14.66 23.89 -5.89
CA PHE A 252 13.87 24.47 -6.99
C PHE A 252 14.50 25.72 -7.60
N ASP A 253 15.05 26.58 -6.77
CA ASP A 253 15.72 27.84 -7.15
C ASP A 253 17.02 27.62 -7.92
N GLU A 254 17.71 26.51 -7.68
CA GLU A 254 18.88 26.07 -8.43
C GLU A 254 18.48 25.44 -9.79
N ILE A 255 17.43 24.62 -9.76
CA ILE A 255 16.93 23.89 -10.95
C ILE A 255 16.29 24.84 -11.95
N PHE A 256 15.50 25.78 -11.48
CA PHE A 256 14.81 26.81 -12.26
C PHE A 256 15.34 28.17 -11.87
N ASN A 257 16.35 28.64 -12.57
CA ASN A 257 17.10 29.86 -12.26
C ASN A 257 16.19 31.03 -11.83
N GLY A 258 16.48 31.61 -10.67
CA GLY A 258 15.69 32.68 -10.05
C GLY A 258 14.33 32.21 -9.52
N GLY A 259 14.19 30.93 -9.23
CA GLY A 259 12.98 30.36 -8.64
C GLY A 259 12.68 30.92 -7.26
N LYS A 260 11.45 31.36 -7.01
CA LYS A 260 10.98 31.89 -5.74
C LYS A 260 10.07 30.91 -5.04
N LYS A 261 10.31 30.66 -3.76
CA LYS A 261 9.47 29.81 -2.92
C LYS A 261 8.48 30.64 -2.13
N ILE A 262 7.21 30.22 -2.13
CA ILE A 262 6.12 30.80 -1.33
C ILE A 262 5.50 29.69 -0.52
N TYR A 263 5.12 29.99 0.72
CA TYR A 263 4.66 29.00 1.67
C TYR A 263 3.17 29.18 1.98
N LEU A 264 2.36 28.14 1.79
CA LEU A 264 0.99 28.10 2.28
C LEU A 264 0.98 27.48 3.68
N SER A 265 0.95 28.33 4.68
CA SER A 265 1.18 27.94 6.07
C SER A 265 -0.08 27.53 6.84
N ILE A 266 -1.28 27.69 6.26
CA ILE A 266 -2.54 27.41 6.97
C ILE A 266 -3.14 26.09 6.51
N ASN A 267 -3.34 25.16 7.46
CA ASN A 267 -4.07 23.91 7.24
C ASN A 267 -5.55 24.12 7.59
N TYR A 268 -6.45 23.99 6.61
CA TYR A 268 -7.91 24.11 6.76
C TYR A 268 -8.62 22.79 7.00
N ARG A 269 -7.91 21.68 6.88
CA ARG A 269 -8.45 20.31 6.93
C ARG A 269 -8.60 19.82 8.37
N SER A 270 -7.47 19.67 9.05
CA SER A 270 -7.34 18.93 10.29
C SER A 270 -7.46 19.81 11.52
N ASN A 271 -7.85 19.22 12.63
CA ASN A 271 -7.83 19.88 13.94
C ASN A 271 -6.39 20.15 14.39
N GLU A 272 -6.22 21.10 15.33
CA GLU A 272 -4.92 21.66 15.72
C GLU A 272 -3.94 20.60 16.23
N ASN A 273 -4.37 19.75 17.15
CA ASN A 273 -3.51 18.71 17.72
C ASN A 273 -3.04 17.68 16.68
N ILE A 274 -3.84 17.36 15.65
CA ILE A 274 -3.43 16.48 14.55
C ILE A 274 -2.35 17.15 13.70
N VAL A 275 -2.49 18.45 13.44
CA VAL A 275 -1.48 19.23 12.73
C VAL A 275 -0.16 19.27 13.52
N GLU A 276 -0.21 19.53 14.81
CA GLU A 276 0.98 19.56 15.66
C GLU A 276 1.67 18.19 15.73
N ALA A 277 0.92 17.11 15.95
CA ALA A 277 1.48 15.77 15.95
C ALA A 277 2.13 15.40 14.61
N SER A 278 1.52 15.77 13.48
CA SER A 278 2.10 15.54 12.17
C SER A 278 3.42 16.30 11.96
N LYS A 279 3.53 17.51 12.48
CA LYS A 279 4.78 18.32 12.46
C LYS A 279 5.89 17.65 13.26
N GLU A 280 5.57 17.13 14.44
CA GLU A 280 6.54 16.43 15.29
C GLU A 280 7.16 15.23 14.59
N VAL A 281 6.36 14.44 13.87
CA VAL A 281 6.87 13.31 13.09
C VAL A 281 7.80 13.79 11.96
N ILE A 282 7.32 14.72 11.12
CA ILE A 282 8.01 15.04 9.87
C ILE A 282 9.26 15.91 10.05
N LYS A 283 9.40 16.61 11.20
CA LYS A 283 10.57 17.46 11.47
C LYS A 283 11.91 16.69 11.47
N ASN A 284 11.86 15.39 11.67
CA ASN A 284 13.03 14.51 11.69
C ASN A 284 13.61 14.21 10.30
N ASN A 285 12.92 14.57 9.22
CA ASN A 285 13.45 14.50 7.85
C ASN A 285 14.36 15.70 7.57
N LEU A 286 15.49 15.45 6.86
CA LEU A 286 16.47 16.46 6.51
C LEU A 286 16.17 17.08 5.13
N LYS A 287 15.72 16.26 4.16
CA LYS A 287 15.43 16.69 2.79
C LYS A 287 14.07 17.36 2.69
N ARG A 288 13.95 18.54 3.25
CA ARG A 288 12.69 19.33 3.28
C ARG A 288 12.91 20.83 3.38
N ASN A 289 11.92 21.60 2.95
CA ASN A 289 11.88 23.05 3.18
C ASN A 289 11.41 23.33 4.62
N ALA A 290 11.96 24.38 5.24
CA ALA A 290 11.50 24.86 6.53
C ALA A 290 10.10 25.47 6.39
N LYS A 291 9.08 24.80 6.90
CA LYS A 291 7.66 25.21 6.82
C LYS A 291 7.11 25.54 8.21
N LEU A 292 6.40 26.65 8.30
CA LEU A 292 5.56 26.97 9.46
C LEU A 292 4.13 26.55 9.11
N ILE A 293 3.63 25.49 9.73
CA ILE A 293 2.28 24.99 9.50
C ILE A 293 1.42 25.35 10.73
N LYS A 294 0.28 25.99 10.50
CA LYS A 294 -0.70 26.35 11.53
C LYS A 294 -2.06 25.79 11.17
N ALA A 295 -2.76 25.25 12.14
CA ALA A 295 -4.16 24.87 11.93
C ALA A 295 -5.05 26.12 11.84
N ASN A 296 -6.04 26.08 10.93
CA ASN A 296 -7.11 27.09 10.91
C ASN A 296 -8.18 26.80 11.97
N LYS A 297 -8.36 25.53 12.33
CA LYS A 297 -9.29 25.08 13.36
C LYS A 297 -8.58 25.11 14.71
N SER A 298 -9.15 25.84 15.66
CA SER A 298 -8.66 25.87 17.05
C SER A 298 -9.23 24.75 17.92
N THR A 299 -9.98 23.83 17.33
CA THR A 299 -10.56 22.67 18.03
C THR A 299 -9.53 21.53 18.10
N ASN A 300 -9.52 20.82 19.23
CA ASN A 300 -8.76 19.58 19.36
C ASN A 300 -9.62 18.41 18.89
N GLY A 301 -9.06 17.59 17.99
CA GLY A 301 -9.61 16.30 17.64
C GLY A 301 -9.19 15.24 18.65
N LEU A 302 -9.78 14.06 18.56
CA LEU A 302 -9.31 12.92 19.33
C LEU A 302 -8.06 12.33 18.66
N ILE A 303 -6.95 12.25 19.41
CA ILE A 303 -5.82 11.42 19.04
C ILE A 303 -5.74 10.30 20.08
N LYS A 304 -5.91 9.05 19.63
CA LYS A 304 -5.81 7.87 20.49
C LYS A 304 -4.73 6.95 19.95
N PHE A 305 -3.76 6.61 20.79
CA PHE A 305 -2.82 5.52 20.57
C PHE A 305 -3.25 4.32 21.40
N SER A 306 -3.22 3.11 20.81
CA SER A 306 -3.53 1.86 21.47
C SER A 306 -2.49 0.79 21.10
N SER A 307 -2.11 -0.02 22.08
CA SER A 307 -1.17 -1.13 21.91
C SER A 307 -1.85 -2.46 22.28
N PRO A 308 -2.81 -2.93 21.44
CA PRO A 308 -3.51 -4.20 21.66
C PRO A 308 -2.52 -5.37 21.65
N TYR A 309 -2.93 -6.51 22.21
CA TYR A 309 -2.05 -7.66 22.27
C TYR A 309 -1.69 -8.20 20.88
N ASP A 310 -2.67 -8.32 19.99
CA ASP A 310 -2.52 -8.85 18.64
C ASP A 310 -3.40 -8.11 17.61
N GLU A 311 -3.28 -8.49 16.34
CA GLU A 311 -4.06 -7.88 15.23
C GLU A 311 -5.56 -8.19 15.33
N ARG A 312 -5.96 -9.31 15.95
CA ARG A 312 -7.36 -9.65 16.15
C ARG A 312 -8.01 -8.69 17.14
N ILE A 313 -7.36 -8.44 18.29
CA ILE A 313 -7.83 -7.47 19.28
C ILE A 313 -7.85 -6.06 18.68
N GLN A 314 -6.82 -5.70 17.89
CA GLN A 314 -6.81 -4.45 17.12
C GLN A 314 -8.07 -4.31 16.25
N GLY A 315 -8.43 -5.33 15.49
CA GLY A 315 -9.63 -5.33 14.65
C GLY A 315 -10.91 -5.17 15.45
N GLU A 316 -11.04 -5.83 16.62
CA GLU A 316 -12.19 -5.71 17.51
C GLU A 316 -12.33 -4.30 18.11
N GLU A 317 -11.21 -3.67 18.54
CA GLU A 317 -11.24 -2.28 19.03
C GLU A 317 -11.68 -1.30 17.94
N ILE A 318 -11.10 -1.42 16.73
CA ILE A 318 -11.48 -0.57 15.59
C ILE A 318 -12.97 -0.72 15.26
N SER A 319 -13.44 -1.95 15.17
CA SER A 319 -14.85 -2.25 14.92
C SER A 319 -15.76 -1.60 15.96
N SER A 320 -15.42 -1.74 17.24
CA SER A 320 -16.17 -1.16 18.34
C SER A 320 -16.21 0.38 18.31
N ILE A 321 -15.11 1.01 17.90
CA ILE A 321 -15.05 2.47 17.74
C ILE A 321 -15.95 2.90 16.58
N ILE A 322 -15.88 2.21 15.44
CA ILE A 322 -16.67 2.55 14.26
C ILE A 322 -18.18 2.36 14.53
N GLU A 323 -18.60 1.27 15.17
CA GLU A 323 -20.00 0.99 15.51
C GLU A 323 -20.60 2.01 16.49
N LYS A 324 -19.78 2.52 17.41
CA LYS A 324 -20.19 3.55 18.39
C LYS A 324 -20.08 4.98 17.84
N SER A 325 -19.47 5.15 16.68
CA SER A 325 -19.22 6.45 16.08
C SER A 325 -20.51 7.07 15.52
N ALA A 326 -20.66 8.39 15.66
CA ALA A 326 -21.73 9.14 15.02
C ALA A 326 -21.48 9.39 13.50
N TYR A 327 -20.27 9.09 13.01
CA TYR A 327 -19.91 9.27 11.61
C TYR A 327 -20.40 8.12 10.74
N LYS A 328 -20.71 8.42 9.48
CA LYS A 328 -21.07 7.40 8.49
C LYS A 328 -19.88 6.48 8.23
N PHE A 329 -20.13 5.26 7.78
CA PHE A 329 -19.06 4.32 7.41
C PHE A 329 -18.07 4.92 6.40
N THR A 330 -18.56 5.66 5.40
CA THR A 330 -17.76 6.31 4.37
C THR A 330 -16.83 7.43 4.89
N GLU A 331 -17.04 7.92 6.10
CA GLU A 331 -16.22 8.94 6.75
C GLU A 331 -15.07 8.35 7.58
N ASN A 332 -14.96 7.00 7.59
CA ASN A 332 -13.94 6.25 8.30
C ASN A 332 -12.98 5.58 7.30
N ALA A 333 -11.68 5.61 7.60
CA ALA A 333 -10.67 4.90 6.82
C ALA A 333 -9.71 4.13 7.72
N VAL A 334 -9.48 2.86 7.40
CA VAL A 334 -8.42 2.04 8.00
C VAL A 334 -7.26 1.98 7.02
N LEU A 335 -6.11 2.49 7.45
CA LEU A 335 -4.94 2.69 6.62
C LEU A 335 -3.79 1.80 7.09
N TYR A 336 -3.13 1.17 6.15
CA TYR A 336 -2.04 0.22 6.39
C TYR A 336 -0.90 0.42 5.41
N ARG A 337 0.27 -0.17 5.71
CA ARG A 337 1.48 -0.02 4.90
C ARG A 337 1.44 -0.88 3.64
N THR A 338 1.06 -2.15 3.77
CA THR A 338 0.91 -3.09 2.65
C THR A 338 -0.46 -3.77 2.70
N ASN A 339 -0.90 -4.31 1.57
CA ASN A 339 -2.21 -4.97 1.49
C ASN A 339 -2.31 -6.22 2.38
N MET A 340 -1.19 -6.80 2.78
CA MET A 340 -1.17 -7.98 3.65
C MET A 340 -1.81 -7.68 5.02
N GLU A 341 -1.62 -6.48 5.57
CA GLU A 341 -2.20 -6.08 6.86
C GLU A 341 -3.73 -5.92 6.82
N ALA A 342 -4.32 -5.82 5.61
CA ALA A 342 -5.78 -5.70 5.47
C ALA A 342 -6.54 -6.96 5.91
N ARG A 343 -5.91 -8.15 5.87
CA ARG A 343 -6.57 -9.44 6.11
C ARG A 343 -7.29 -9.50 7.45
N SER A 344 -6.61 -9.19 8.55
CA SER A 344 -7.19 -9.27 9.90
C SER A 344 -8.40 -8.32 10.08
N ILE A 345 -8.37 -7.16 9.42
CA ILE A 345 -9.47 -6.20 9.41
C ILE A 345 -10.63 -6.72 8.57
N ILE A 346 -10.36 -7.26 7.37
CA ILE A 346 -11.37 -7.86 6.51
C ILE A 346 -12.09 -9.01 7.24
N ASP A 347 -11.36 -9.90 7.90
CA ASP A 347 -11.91 -10.99 8.70
C ASP A 347 -12.82 -10.47 9.81
N THR A 348 -12.38 -9.46 10.57
CA THR A 348 -13.15 -8.89 11.67
C THR A 348 -14.40 -8.16 11.17
N PHE A 349 -14.29 -7.35 10.11
CA PHE A 349 -15.42 -6.64 9.52
C PHE A 349 -16.43 -7.60 8.90
N THR A 350 -15.97 -8.68 8.27
CA THR A 350 -16.84 -9.75 7.76
C THR A 350 -17.63 -10.40 8.87
N ARG A 351 -16.98 -10.79 9.97
CA ARG A 351 -17.61 -11.41 11.14
C ARG A 351 -18.62 -10.47 11.81
N ARG A 352 -18.29 -9.18 11.94
CA ARG A 352 -19.15 -8.15 12.55
C ARG A 352 -20.16 -7.53 11.58
N LYS A 353 -20.14 -7.93 10.30
CA LYS A 353 -21.01 -7.42 9.24
C LYS A 353 -20.88 -5.90 9.02
N ILE A 354 -19.67 -5.35 9.21
CA ILE A 354 -19.35 -3.96 8.93
C ILE A 354 -19.10 -3.83 7.43
N PRO A 355 -19.84 -2.98 6.70
CA PRO A 355 -19.61 -2.79 5.26
C PRO A 355 -18.29 -2.06 5.02
N PHE A 356 -17.51 -2.52 4.06
CA PHE A 356 -16.23 -1.91 3.70
C PHE A 356 -16.05 -1.80 2.18
N VAL A 357 -15.16 -0.90 1.77
CA VAL A 357 -14.72 -0.70 0.39
C VAL A 357 -13.21 -0.87 0.36
N LEU A 358 -12.75 -1.90 -0.32
CA LEU A 358 -11.32 -2.12 -0.55
C LEU A 358 -10.88 -1.33 -1.79
N LEU A 359 -10.02 -0.32 -1.63
CA LEU A 359 -9.56 0.51 -2.76
C LEU A 359 -8.66 -0.27 -3.72
N ASP A 360 -7.83 -1.17 -3.23
CA ASP A 360 -7.12 -2.14 -4.06
C ASP A 360 -8.02 -3.34 -4.38
N LYS A 361 -8.91 -3.16 -5.35
CA LYS A 361 -9.96 -4.11 -5.73
C LYS A 361 -9.45 -5.48 -6.23
N GLY A 362 -8.17 -5.61 -6.47
CA GLY A 362 -7.56 -6.85 -6.97
C GLY A 362 -6.88 -7.68 -5.89
N TYR A 363 -6.73 -7.15 -4.68
CA TYR A 363 -5.98 -7.85 -3.64
C TYR A 363 -6.85 -8.83 -2.85
N ASN A 364 -6.41 -10.09 -2.83
CA ASN A 364 -6.87 -11.11 -1.89
C ASN A 364 -5.64 -11.86 -1.38
N PHE A 365 -5.42 -11.87 -0.06
CA PHE A 365 -4.30 -12.55 0.58
C PHE A 365 -4.18 -14.01 0.17
N PHE A 366 -5.29 -14.74 0.10
CA PHE A 366 -5.30 -16.16 -0.25
C PHE A 366 -4.99 -16.45 -1.73
N ASP A 367 -4.89 -15.41 -2.57
CA ASP A 367 -4.42 -15.56 -3.96
C ASP A 367 -2.89 -15.57 -4.09
N HIS A 368 -2.15 -15.28 -3.01
CA HIS A 368 -0.71 -15.40 -2.99
C HIS A 368 -0.29 -16.86 -3.25
N PHE A 369 0.81 -17.07 -4.01
CA PHE A 369 1.21 -18.42 -4.42
C PHE A 369 1.47 -19.35 -3.22
N ILE A 370 2.08 -18.87 -2.14
CA ILE A 370 2.30 -19.64 -0.90
C ILE A 370 0.97 -20.13 -0.31
N CYS A 371 -0.02 -19.25 -0.26
CA CYS A 371 -1.35 -19.61 0.24
C CYS A 371 -2.01 -20.67 -0.65
N LYS A 372 -1.94 -20.49 -1.99
CA LYS A 372 -2.46 -21.45 -2.97
C LYS A 372 -1.78 -22.80 -2.84
N ASP A 373 -0.47 -22.83 -2.64
CA ASP A 373 0.29 -24.07 -2.48
C ASP A 373 -0.16 -24.82 -1.21
N ILE A 374 -0.20 -24.15 -0.05
CA ILE A 374 -0.63 -24.74 1.21
C ILE A 374 -2.10 -25.22 1.10
N LEU A 375 -2.99 -24.40 0.55
CA LEU A 375 -4.38 -24.79 0.32
C LEU A 375 -4.51 -25.98 -0.62
N ALA A 376 -3.66 -26.10 -1.64
CA ALA A 376 -3.66 -27.25 -2.55
C ALA A 376 -3.27 -28.56 -1.83
N TYR A 377 -2.27 -28.53 -0.94
CA TYR A 377 -1.95 -29.65 -0.07
C TYR A 377 -3.13 -30.04 0.81
N LEU A 378 -3.79 -29.07 1.44
CA LEU A 378 -4.94 -29.31 2.32
C LEU A 378 -6.17 -29.81 1.55
N ARG A 379 -6.43 -29.28 0.34
CA ARG A 379 -7.52 -29.80 -0.53
C ARG A 379 -7.26 -31.24 -0.95
N LEU A 380 -6.01 -31.56 -1.27
CA LEU A 380 -5.62 -32.91 -1.63
C LEU A 380 -5.76 -33.88 -0.44
N ALA A 381 -5.56 -33.41 0.79
CA ALA A 381 -5.82 -34.21 2.01
C ALA A 381 -7.31 -34.55 2.20
N ILE A 382 -8.21 -33.69 1.74
CA ILE A 382 -9.67 -33.98 1.76
C ILE A 382 -10.06 -34.86 0.58
N ASN A 383 -9.52 -34.61 -0.60
CA ASN A 383 -9.81 -35.39 -1.81
C ASN A 383 -8.51 -35.80 -2.52
N ILE A 384 -8.00 -36.98 -2.18
CA ILE A 384 -6.74 -37.51 -2.75
C ILE A 384 -6.81 -37.73 -4.27
N LYS A 385 -8.01 -37.75 -4.88
CA LYS A 385 -8.22 -37.85 -6.32
C LYS A 385 -8.18 -36.50 -7.04
N ASP A 386 -8.02 -35.40 -6.33
CA ASP A 386 -7.98 -34.07 -6.91
C ASP A 386 -6.70 -33.87 -7.75
N ARG A 387 -6.88 -34.05 -9.05
CA ARG A 387 -5.81 -34.05 -10.04
C ARG A 387 -5.20 -32.66 -10.22
N GLU A 388 -6.00 -31.61 -10.13
CA GLU A 388 -5.56 -30.25 -10.29
C GLU A 388 -4.61 -29.85 -9.15
N ASN A 389 -5.05 -30.06 -7.89
CA ASN A 389 -4.24 -29.78 -6.73
C ASN A 389 -3.00 -30.68 -6.64
N PHE A 390 -3.09 -31.94 -7.10
CA PHE A 390 -1.92 -32.81 -7.22
C PHE A 390 -0.87 -32.24 -8.18
N LEU A 391 -1.27 -31.85 -9.39
CA LEU A 391 -0.37 -31.25 -10.39
C LEU A 391 0.25 -29.96 -9.92
N HIS A 392 -0.47 -29.23 -9.08
CA HIS A 392 -0.02 -27.96 -8.50
C HIS A 392 1.12 -28.13 -7.49
N ILE A 393 1.09 -29.20 -6.64
CA ILE A 393 2.02 -29.33 -5.51
C ILE A 393 3.12 -30.39 -5.73
N ILE A 394 3.00 -31.28 -6.71
CA ILE A 394 3.83 -32.48 -6.75
C ILE A 394 5.34 -32.20 -6.82
N ASN A 395 5.74 -31.07 -7.41
CA ASN A 395 7.13 -30.62 -7.47
C ASN A 395 7.41 -29.39 -6.56
N LYS A 396 6.69 -29.25 -5.47
CA LYS A 396 6.90 -28.18 -4.46
C LYS A 396 6.97 -28.75 -3.03
N PRO A 397 8.14 -29.20 -2.56
CA PRO A 397 9.48 -29.15 -3.14
C PRO A 397 9.66 -30.09 -4.34
N PHE A 398 10.80 -29.92 -5.04
CA PHE A 398 11.10 -30.65 -6.25
C PHE A 398 11.23 -32.16 -6.01
N ARG A 399 10.37 -32.96 -6.64
CA ARG A 399 10.28 -34.44 -6.46
C ARG A 399 10.57 -35.21 -7.73
N TYR A 400 11.25 -34.57 -8.69
CA TYR A 400 11.69 -35.18 -9.96
C TYR A 400 10.57 -35.76 -10.82
N VAL A 401 9.34 -35.28 -10.71
CA VAL A 401 8.25 -35.64 -11.62
C VAL A 401 8.39 -34.83 -12.90
N SER A 402 8.69 -35.51 -14.00
CA SER A 402 8.98 -34.92 -15.30
C SER A 402 7.74 -34.24 -15.93
N LYS A 403 7.95 -33.27 -16.83
CA LYS A 403 6.86 -32.64 -17.60
C LYS A 403 6.01 -33.64 -18.36
N SER A 404 6.63 -34.72 -18.92
CA SER A 404 5.91 -35.80 -19.61
C SER A 404 5.01 -36.58 -18.65
N ASN A 405 5.45 -36.81 -17.40
CA ASN A 405 4.65 -37.47 -16.38
C ASN A 405 3.49 -36.59 -15.90
N LEU A 406 3.72 -35.29 -15.76
CA LEU A 406 2.64 -34.32 -15.42
C LEU A 406 1.57 -34.31 -16.52
N GLU A 407 1.98 -34.27 -17.79
CA GLU A 407 1.04 -34.30 -18.91
C GLU A 407 0.30 -35.63 -19.01
N TYR A 408 0.98 -36.74 -18.71
CA TYR A 408 0.35 -38.08 -18.64
C TYR A 408 -0.75 -38.12 -17.58
N VAL A 409 -0.52 -37.57 -16.37
CA VAL A 409 -1.55 -37.44 -15.34
C VAL A 409 -2.69 -36.53 -15.79
N ARG A 410 -2.37 -35.39 -16.42
CA ARG A 410 -3.37 -34.41 -16.89
C ARG A 410 -4.33 -35.03 -17.92
N THR A 411 -3.82 -35.82 -18.84
CA THR A 411 -4.59 -36.39 -19.96
C THR A 411 -5.18 -37.76 -19.68
N TYR A 412 -4.92 -38.34 -18.49
CA TYR A 412 -5.43 -39.65 -18.12
C TYR A 412 -6.97 -39.66 -18.02
N ARG A 413 -7.63 -40.58 -18.72
CA ARG A 413 -9.08 -40.56 -18.95
C ARG A 413 -9.93 -41.14 -17.81
N GLU A 414 -9.36 -42.10 -17.04
CA GLU A 414 -10.09 -42.78 -15.96
C GLU A 414 -10.09 -41.94 -14.65
N ASP A 415 -11.12 -42.13 -13.83
CA ASP A 415 -11.19 -41.55 -12.46
C ASP A 415 -10.30 -42.38 -11.52
N LYS A 416 -9.00 -42.13 -11.59
CA LYS A 416 -7.97 -42.79 -10.77
C LYS A 416 -7.19 -41.75 -9.97
N CYS A 417 -6.75 -42.15 -8.78
CA CYS A 417 -5.90 -41.31 -7.95
C CYS A 417 -4.61 -40.93 -8.72
N PRO A 418 -4.24 -39.63 -8.78
CA PRO A 418 -3.08 -39.19 -9.56
C PRO A 418 -1.76 -39.81 -9.08
N PHE A 419 -1.65 -40.16 -7.81
CA PHE A 419 -0.50 -40.92 -7.30
C PHE A 419 -0.44 -42.33 -7.93
N ASP A 420 -1.57 -43.07 -7.97
CA ASP A 420 -1.64 -44.38 -8.54
C ASP A 420 -1.42 -44.38 -10.07
N ILE A 421 -1.82 -43.32 -10.77
CA ILE A 421 -1.53 -43.12 -12.17
C ILE A 421 -0.02 -43.16 -12.45
N LEU A 422 0.77 -42.48 -11.58
CA LEU A 422 2.23 -42.45 -11.73
C LEU A 422 2.90 -43.68 -11.15
N ILE A 423 2.44 -44.23 -10.03
CA ILE A 423 3.02 -45.43 -9.40
C ILE A 423 2.87 -46.65 -10.31
N ASP A 424 1.71 -46.82 -10.94
CA ASP A 424 1.42 -47.96 -11.80
C ASP A 424 1.95 -47.80 -13.23
N LYS A 425 2.51 -46.65 -13.58
CA LYS A 425 3.11 -46.42 -14.90
C LYS A 425 4.38 -47.23 -15.05
N LYS A 426 4.46 -48.04 -16.12
CA LYS A 426 5.56 -49.01 -16.37
C LYS A 426 6.96 -48.38 -16.31
N ASP A 427 7.10 -47.15 -16.72
CA ASP A 427 8.38 -46.43 -16.81
C ASP A 427 8.75 -45.67 -15.52
N THR A 428 7.94 -45.76 -14.45
CA THR A 428 8.24 -45.10 -13.19
C THR A 428 9.28 -45.89 -12.40
N PRO A 429 10.43 -45.31 -12.07
CA PRO A 429 11.45 -46.01 -11.29
C PRO A 429 10.93 -46.41 -9.90
N PRO A 430 11.32 -47.60 -9.39
CA PRO A 430 10.83 -48.11 -8.10
C PRO A 430 11.06 -47.17 -6.94
N TYR A 431 12.18 -46.42 -6.92
CA TYR A 431 12.46 -45.44 -5.88
C TYR A 431 11.48 -44.25 -5.93
N GLN A 432 11.10 -43.84 -7.13
CA GLN A 432 10.14 -42.75 -7.33
C GLN A 432 8.73 -43.19 -6.95
N ALA A 433 8.34 -44.42 -7.35
CA ALA A 433 7.05 -45.00 -6.95
C ALA A 433 6.94 -45.09 -5.41
N LYS A 434 8.02 -45.50 -4.72
CA LYS A 434 8.05 -45.53 -3.26
C LYS A 434 7.88 -44.13 -2.64
N LYS A 435 8.59 -43.11 -3.14
CA LYS A 435 8.46 -41.72 -2.65
C LYS A 435 7.07 -41.13 -2.90
N LEU A 436 6.44 -41.46 -4.02
CA LEU A 436 5.07 -41.06 -4.32
C LEU A 436 4.07 -41.72 -3.36
N ASP A 437 4.26 -42.99 -3.01
CA ASP A 437 3.42 -43.70 -2.05
C ASP A 437 3.60 -43.16 -0.63
N GLU A 438 4.83 -42.85 -0.21
CA GLU A 438 5.12 -42.17 1.04
C GLU A 438 4.39 -40.79 1.11
N LEU A 439 4.58 -39.94 0.11
CA LEU A 439 3.90 -38.64 0.03
C LEU A 439 2.38 -38.78 0.06
N ARG A 440 1.81 -39.77 -0.64
CA ARG A 440 0.37 -40.05 -0.61
C ARG A 440 -0.12 -40.35 0.80
N LYS A 441 0.63 -41.18 1.54
CA LYS A 441 0.31 -41.49 2.96
C LYS A 441 0.38 -40.29 3.85
N ASP A 442 1.40 -39.45 3.69
CA ASP A 442 1.58 -38.22 4.44
C ASP A 442 0.42 -37.24 4.18
N ILE A 443 0.03 -37.05 2.92
CA ILE A 443 -1.11 -36.18 2.56
C ILE A 443 -2.42 -36.70 3.18
N ILE A 444 -2.68 -38.02 3.11
CA ILE A 444 -3.85 -38.62 3.78
C ILE A 444 -3.79 -38.41 5.30
N HIS A 445 -2.60 -38.44 5.88
CA HIS A 445 -2.39 -38.23 7.31
C HIS A 445 -2.78 -36.81 7.75
N LEU A 446 -2.59 -35.78 6.92
CA LEU A 446 -2.95 -34.39 7.23
C LEU A 446 -4.40 -34.26 7.72
N ASN A 447 -5.34 -35.02 7.13
CA ASN A 447 -6.75 -34.97 7.51
C ASN A 447 -7.06 -35.56 8.92
N LYS A 448 -6.07 -36.22 9.52
CA LYS A 448 -6.18 -36.77 10.90
C LYS A 448 -5.59 -35.83 11.96
N LEU A 449 -4.87 -34.80 11.53
CA LEU A 449 -4.24 -33.81 12.40
C LEU A 449 -5.21 -32.67 12.71
N SER A 450 -4.89 -31.92 13.79
CA SER A 450 -5.51 -30.57 13.96
C SER A 450 -5.10 -29.67 12.81
N LEU A 451 -5.90 -28.67 12.47
CA LEU A 451 -5.60 -27.75 11.38
C LEU A 451 -4.20 -27.13 11.50
N SER A 452 -3.85 -26.60 12.68
CA SER A 452 -2.53 -26.02 12.93
C SER A 452 -1.40 -27.04 12.72
N SER A 453 -1.59 -28.27 13.20
CA SER A 453 -0.61 -29.35 13.00
C SER A 453 -0.50 -29.78 11.53
N ALA A 454 -1.62 -29.79 10.79
CA ALA A 454 -1.61 -30.12 9.36
C ALA A 454 -0.85 -29.06 8.55
N ILE A 455 -1.08 -27.77 8.83
CA ILE A 455 -0.35 -26.67 8.20
C ILE A 455 1.14 -26.76 8.52
N GLN A 456 1.49 -26.96 9.80
CA GLN A 456 2.89 -27.10 10.20
C GLN A 456 3.55 -28.33 9.56
N TYR A 457 2.85 -29.43 9.41
CA TYR A 457 3.35 -30.63 8.75
C TYR A 457 3.67 -30.38 7.27
N VAL A 458 2.81 -29.64 6.56
CA VAL A 458 3.08 -29.23 5.17
C VAL A 458 4.37 -28.41 5.09
N ILE A 459 4.54 -27.48 6.01
CA ILE A 459 5.68 -26.53 6.01
C ILE A 459 6.98 -27.26 6.31
N SER A 460 7.04 -28.05 7.39
CA SER A 460 8.27 -28.70 7.86
C SER A 460 8.48 -30.09 7.28
N GLU A 461 7.54 -31.03 7.51
CA GLU A 461 7.74 -32.43 7.20
C GLU A 461 7.64 -32.74 5.69
N LEU A 462 6.73 -32.07 4.98
CA LEU A 462 6.66 -32.18 3.52
C LEU A 462 7.69 -31.32 2.79
N GLY A 463 8.51 -30.54 3.53
CA GLY A 463 9.66 -29.80 3.04
C GLY A 463 9.30 -28.53 2.28
N TYR A 464 8.12 -27.94 2.52
CA TYR A 464 7.72 -26.73 1.79
C TYR A 464 8.60 -25.52 2.13
N ILE A 465 9.14 -25.43 3.36
CA ILE A 465 10.08 -24.39 3.74
C ILE A 465 11.39 -24.44 2.94
N ASP A 466 11.88 -25.65 2.63
CA ASP A 466 13.09 -25.80 1.83
C ASP A 466 12.85 -25.35 0.38
N TYR A 467 11.65 -25.63 -0.16
CA TYR A 467 11.23 -25.08 -1.45
C TYR A 467 11.23 -23.54 -1.43
N LEU A 468 10.76 -22.92 -0.35
CA LEU A 468 10.77 -21.45 -0.22
C LEU A 468 12.21 -20.89 -0.14
N ARG A 469 13.14 -21.59 0.50
CA ARG A 469 14.57 -21.21 0.52
C ARG A 469 15.18 -21.25 -0.87
N GLU A 470 14.99 -22.36 -1.61
CA GLU A 470 15.45 -22.48 -2.99
C GLU A 470 14.82 -21.40 -3.89
N TYR A 471 13.54 -21.12 -3.68
CA TYR A 471 12.83 -20.05 -4.38
C TYR A 471 13.43 -18.69 -4.08
N ALA A 472 13.68 -18.36 -2.80
CA ALA A 472 14.28 -17.11 -2.37
C ALA A 472 15.66 -16.89 -2.97
N GLU A 473 16.54 -17.88 -2.92
CA GLU A 473 17.88 -17.84 -3.52
C GLU A 473 17.83 -17.62 -5.02
N LYS A 474 17.00 -18.41 -5.71
CA LYS A 474 16.86 -18.37 -7.17
C LYS A 474 16.38 -17.01 -7.67
N TYR A 475 15.45 -16.36 -6.93
CA TYR A 475 14.86 -15.10 -7.34
C TYR A 475 15.44 -13.89 -6.63
N LYS A 476 16.45 -14.07 -5.76
CA LYS A 476 17.03 -13.02 -4.90
C LYS A 476 15.96 -12.27 -4.10
N GLN A 477 14.98 -13.03 -3.59
CA GLN A 477 13.98 -12.52 -2.66
C GLN A 477 14.41 -12.76 -1.23
N SER A 478 13.90 -11.93 -0.31
CA SER A 478 14.07 -12.17 1.12
C SER A 478 13.31 -13.44 1.53
N LEU A 479 13.98 -14.39 2.14
CA LEU A 479 13.31 -15.55 2.74
C LEU A 479 12.35 -15.10 3.85
N ASP A 480 12.76 -14.12 4.64
CA ASP A 480 11.94 -13.56 5.73
C ASP A 480 10.60 -13.02 5.24
N ASP A 481 10.56 -12.43 4.01
CA ASP A 481 9.30 -11.94 3.42
C ASP A 481 8.37 -13.11 3.06
N LEU A 482 8.91 -14.23 2.57
CA LEU A 482 8.13 -15.43 2.26
C LEU A 482 7.67 -16.13 3.54
N GLU A 483 8.51 -16.19 4.58
CA GLU A 483 8.15 -16.73 5.89
C GLU A 483 7.06 -15.88 6.56
N ASP A 484 7.09 -14.55 6.42
CA ASP A 484 6.04 -13.68 6.93
C ASP A 484 4.67 -13.99 6.32
N ILE A 485 4.62 -14.41 5.05
CA ILE A 485 3.36 -14.84 4.41
C ILE A 485 2.89 -16.19 4.98
N VAL A 486 3.81 -17.10 5.25
CA VAL A 486 3.49 -18.38 5.92
C VAL A 486 2.93 -18.13 7.31
N GLU A 487 3.54 -17.24 8.08
CA GLU A 487 3.05 -16.89 9.44
C GLU A 487 1.69 -16.16 9.37
N GLU A 488 1.48 -15.29 8.38
CA GLU A 488 0.17 -14.67 8.14
C GLU A 488 -0.89 -15.72 7.78
N PHE A 489 -0.53 -16.75 7.00
CA PHE A 489 -1.45 -17.85 6.69
C PHE A 489 -1.81 -18.67 7.94
N LYS A 490 -0.82 -18.95 8.82
CA LYS A 490 -1.08 -19.60 10.12
C LYS A 490 -2.01 -18.75 10.99
N SER A 491 -1.76 -17.45 11.05
CA SER A 491 -2.62 -16.50 11.78
C SER A 491 -4.07 -16.48 11.23
N ALA A 492 -4.24 -16.61 9.89
CA ALA A 492 -5.56 -16.71 9.27
C ALA A 492 -6.31 -18.00 9.64
N ALA A 493 -5.57 -19.07 9.91
CA ALA A 493 -6.13 -20.35 10.34
C ALA A 493 -6.38 -20.43 11.86
N ASP A 494 -5.91 -19.44 12.62
CA ASP A 494 -6.04 -19.45 14.08
C ASP A 494 -7.50 -19.38 14.52
N GLY A 495 -7.87 -20.22 15.49
CA GLY A 495 -9.24 -20.37 15.96
C GLY A 495 -10.11 -21.32 15.12
N LEU A 496 -9.67 -21.75 13.92
CA LEU A 496 -10.31 -22.79 13.11
C LEU A 496 -9.79 -24.18 13.52
N ARG A 497 -10.66 -25.18 13.42
CA ARG A 497 -10.33 -26.53 13.94
C ARG A 497 -10.01 -27.54 12.86
N THR A 498 -10.63 -27.40 11.70
CA THR A 498 -10.57 -28.38 10.62
C THR A 498 -10.16 -27.75 9.29
N ILE A 499 -9.60 -28.57 8.40
CA ILE A 499 -9.28 -28.16 7.01
C ILE A 499 -10.53 -27.64 6.29
N ILE A 500 -11.69 -28.25 6.52
CA ILE A 500 -12.95 -27.85 5.86
C ILE A 500 -13.37 -26.47 6.33
N GLU A 501 -13.25 -26.16 7.62
CA GLU A 501 -13.54 -24.80 8.14
C GLU A 501 -12.62 -23.75 7.50
N LEU A 502 -11.32 -24.04 7.35
CA LEU A 502 -10.40 -23.12 6.67
C LEU A 502 -10.80 -22.90 5.19
N LEU A 503 -11.09 -23.98 4.46
CA LEU A 503 -11.48 -23.86 3.05
C LEU A 503 -12.77 -23.06 2.89
N SER A 504 -13.76 -23.28 3.76
CA SER A 504 -15.01 -22.48 3.78
C SER A 504 -14.75 -21.02 4.14
N HIS A 505 -13.85 -20.75 5.09
CA HIS A 505 -13.45 -19.38 5.45
C HIS A 505 -12.80 -18.66 4.26
N VAL A 506 -11.85 -19.30 3.56
CA VAL A 506 -11.17 -18.76 2.39
C VAL A 506 -12.16 -18.37 1.27
N GLU A 507 -13.13 -19.25 0.97
CA GLU A 507 -14.16 -18.93 -0.04
C GLU A 507 -15.08 -17.80 0.44
N GLY A 508 -15.47 -17.77 1.72
CA GLY A 508 -16.26 -16.69 2.29
C GLY A 508 -15.56 -15.32 2.24
N VAL A 509 -14.25 -15.26 2.51
CA VAL A 509 -13.43 -14.04 2.36
C VAL A 509 -13.40 -13.58 0.91
N LYS A 510 -13.21 -14.51 -0.03
CA LYS A 510 -13.20 -14.21 -1.46
C LYS A 510 -14.53 -13.62 -1.93
N GLU A 511 -15.66 -14.22 -1.53
CA GLU A 511 -17.00 -13.70 -1.84
C GLU A 511 -17.17 -12.28 -1.29
N LYS A 512 -16.72 -12.01 -0.05
CA LYS A 512 -16.83 -10.69 0.56
C LYS A 512 -15.96 -9.63 -0.14
N ILE A 513 -14.78 -9.99 -0.58
CA ILE A 513 -13.93 -9.10 -1.38
C ILE A 513 -14.62 -8.78 -2.72
N GLU A 514 -15.22 -9.76 -3.38
CA GLU A 514 -15.98 -9.52 -4.62
C GLU A 514 -17.20 -8.64 -4.37
N GLU A 515 -17.99 -8.92 -3.35
CA GLU A 515 -19.13 -8.07 -2.92
C GLU A 515 -18.67 -6.63 -2.65
N SER A 516 -17.50 -6.44 -2.01
CA SER A 516 -16.96 -5.11 -1.68
C SER A 516 -16.71 -4.23 -2.91
N LYS A 517 -16.51 -4.82 -4.10
CA LYS A 517 -16.34 -4.09 -5.35
C LYS A 517 -17.61 -3.34 -5.79
N GLU A 518 -18.78 -3.83 -5.37
CA GLU A 518 -20.09 -3.25 -5.67
C GLU A 518 -20.57 -2.32 -4.54
N VAL A 519 -19.98 -2.41 -3.34
CA VAL A 519 -20.32 -1.56 -2.20
C VAL A 519 -19.87 -0.12 -2.47
N LYS A 520 -20.82 0.81 -2.38
CA LYS A 520 -20.55 2.26 -2.54
C LYS A 520 -20.42 2.98 -1.21
N GLU A 521 -20.97 2.45 -0.15
CA GLU A 521 -21.05 3.05 1.17
C GLU A 521 -20.50 2.07 2.22
N GLY A 522 -19.23 2.19 2.56
CA GLY A 522 -18.53 1.37 3.54
C GLY A 522 -17.30 2.07 4.10
N VAL A 523 -16.72 1.46 5.13
CA VAL A 523 -15.43 1.90 5.67
C VAL A 523 -14.36 1.70 4.61
N ILE A 524 -13.53 2.71 4.38
CA ILE A 524 -12.47 2.62 3.39
C ILE A 524 -11.29 1.81 3.97
N LEU A 525 -10.91 0.75 3.28
CA LEU A 525 -9.70 -0.03 3.56
C LEU A 525 -8.68 0.22 2.46
N SER A 526 -7.50 0.71 2.80
CA SER A 526 -6.48 1.06 1.80
C SER A 526 -5.09 1.13 2.36
N THR A 527 -4.11 0.92 1.49
CA THR A 527 -2.74 1.34 1.79
C THR A 527 -2.69 2.87 1.95
N ILE A 528 -1.73 3.36 2.74
CA ILE A 528 -1.53 4.81 2.89
C ILE A 528 -1.24 5.47 1.53
N HIS A 529 -0.55 4.77 0.62
CA HIS A 529 -0.32 5.25 -0.75
C HIS A 529 -1.62 5.46 -1.54
N GLY A 530 -2.60 4.55 -1.37
CA GLY A 530 -3.86 4.57 -2.11
C GLY A 530 -4.78 5.73 -1.75
N VAL A 531 -4.63 6.31 -0.57
CA VAL A 531 -5.46 7.44 -0.08
C VAL A 531 -4.81 8.81 -0.23
N LYS A 532 -3.67 8.91 -0.93
CA LYS A 532 -3.05 10.22 -1.19
C LYS A 532 -4.05 11.13 -1.92
N GLY A 533 -4.26 12.34 -1.39
CA GLY A 533 -5.25 13.29 -1.90
C GLY A 533 -6.67 13.15 -1.31
N MET A 534 -6.97 12.06 -0.62
CA MET A 534 -8.25 11.84 0.09
C MET A 534 -8.19 12.40 1.52
N GLU A 535 -9.36 12.48 2.19
CA GLU A 535 -9.49 12.93 3.58
C GLU A 535 -10.71 12.29 4.24
N PHE A 536 -10.62 12.00 5.54
CA PHE A 536 -11.64 11.28 6.29
C PHE A 536 -11.83 11.89 7.68
N LYS A 537 -13.03 11.75 8.23
CA LYS A 537 -13.33 12.20 9.58
C LYS A 537 -12.54 11.41 10.62
N ASN A 538 -12.57 10.09 10.52
CA ASN A 538 -11.81 9.18 11.35
C ASN A 538 -10.77 8.43 10.51
N VAL A 539 -9.53 8.45 10.96
CA VAL A 539 -8.45 7.67 10.37
C VAL A 539 -7.89 6.71 11.41
N PHE A 540 -7.79 5.44 11.03
CA PHE A 540 -7.20 4.37 11.82
C PHE A 540 -5.92 3.92 11.12
N LEU A 541 -4.76 4.25 11.70
CA LEU A 541 -3.45 3.74 11.25
C LEU A 541 -3.16 2.45 12.01
N ILE A 542 -3.12 1.34 11.31
CA ILE A 542 -2.93 0.03 11.92
C ILE A 542 -1.50 -0.49 11.75
N ASN A 543 -1.12 -1.42 12.63
CA ASN A 543 0.17 -2.08 12.62
C ASN A 543 1.35 -1.09 12.57
N ALA A 544 1.25 0.01 13.32
CA ALA A 544 2.32 1.00 13.45
C ALA A 544 3.47 0.45 14.33
N CYS A 545 4.10 -0.62 13.84
CA CYS A 545 5.21 -1.34 14.48
C CYS A 545 6.48 -1.20 13.65
N GLU A 546 7.64 -1.33 14.30
CA GLU A 546 8.92 -1.48 13.60
C GLU A 546 8.86 -2.66 12.61
N GLU A 547 9.59 -2.57 11.50
CA GLU A 547 9.61 -3.51 10.38
C GLU A 547 8.31 -3.58 9.56
N THR A 548 7.22 -2.93 10.00
CA THR A 548 5.98 -2.75 9.26
C THR A 548 5.83 -1.30 8.80
N ILE A 549 5.87 -0.33 9.71
CA ILE A 549 5.98 1.11 9.46
C ILE A 549 7.04 1.69 10.44
N PRO A 550 8.27 1.91 10.00
CA PRO A 550 8.83 1.74 8.66
C PRO A 550 8.89 0.28 8.19
N HIS A 551 8.76 0.08 6.89
CA HIS A 551 8.90 -1.26 6.30
C HIS A 551 10.36 -1.74 6.41
N LYS A 552 10.57 -3.04 6.71
CA LYS A 552 11.89 -3.61 6.94
C LYS A 552 12.89 -3.35 5.79
N SER A 553 12.45 -3.40 4.54
CA SER A 553 13.30 -3.14 3.37
C SER A 553 13.73 -1.67 3.22
N SER A 554 13.14 -0.75 4.00
CA SER A 554 13.39 0.70 3.88
C SER A 554 14.12 1.29 5.09
N MET A 555 14.46 0.45 6.08
CA MET A 555 15.01 0.94 7.36
C MET A 555 16.40 1.57 7.21
N ASP A 556 17.22 1.10 6.28
CA ASP A 556 18.59 1.55 6.11
C ASP A 556 18.73 2.74 5.15
N GLU A 557 18.02 2.72 4.03
CA GLU A 557 18.27 3.69 2.95
C GLU A 557 17.10 4.69 2.74
N ASN A 558 15.85 4.31 3.09
CA ASN A 558 14.66 5.07 2.72
C ASN A 558 13.79 5.50 3.91
N ILE A 559 14.37 5.59 5.09
CA ILE A 559 13.64 5.92 6.33
C ILE A 559 12.86 7.25 6.24
N GLU A 560 13.39 8.23 5.51
CA GLU A 560 12.71 9.52 5.33
C GLU A 560 11.45 9.40 4.48
N GLU A 561 11.42 8.49 3.50
CA GLU A 561 10.22 8.24 2.70
C GLU A 561 9.16 7.50 3.52
N GLU A 562 9.54 6.52 4.32
CA GLU A 562 8.62 5.85 5.24
C GLU A 562 8.02 6.83 6.27
N ARG A 563 8.82 7.79 6.74
CA ARG A 563 8.32 8.87 7.63
C ARG A 563 7.34 9.79 6.90
N ARG A 564 7.61 10.12 5.61
CA ARG A 564 6.64 10.85 4.78
C ARG A 564 5.36 10.06 4.59
N LEU A 565 5.46 8.75 4.41
CA LEU A 565 4.29 7.90 4.28
C LEU A 565 3.44 7.91 5.55
N PHE A 566 4.06 7.75 6.73
CA PHE A 566 3.35 7.85 8.00
C PHE A 566 2.73 9.24 8.20
N TYR A 567 3.46 10.30 7.86
CA TYR A 567 2.96 11.68 7.83
C TYR A 567 1.74 11.85 6.91
N VAL A 568 1.79 11.27 5.71
CA VAL A 568 0.65 11.27 4.79
C VAL A 568 -0.55 10.59 5.44
N GLY A 569 -0.37 9.45 6.10
CA GLY A 569 -1.43 8.76 6.83
C GLY A 569 -2.09 9.64 7.90
N ILE A 570 -1.30 10.26 8.77
CA ILE A 570 -1.79 11.19 9.81
C ILE A 570 -2.59 12.33 9.19
N THR A 571 -2.06 12.95 8.13
CA THR A 571 -2.66 14.14 7.50
C THR A 571 -3.93 13.85 6.70
N ARG A 572 -4.36 12.58 6.60
CA ARG A 572 -5.69 12.24 6.06
C ARG A 572 -6.81 12.48 7.06
N ALA A 573 -6.50 12.55 8.35
CA ALA A 573 -7.49 12.77 9.41
C ALA A 573 -7.98 14.23 9.45
N ILE A 574 -9.30 14.39 9.50
CA ILE A 574 -9.96 15.68 9.70
C ILE A 574 -10.19 15.92 11.19
N ASP A 575 -10.92 15.00 11.83
CA ASP A 575 -11.40 15.18 13.20
C ASP A 575 -10.72 14.23 14.19
N ASN A 576 -10.58 12.94 13.88
CA ASN A 576 -10.04 11.96 14.80
C ASN A 576 -8.96 11.09 14.15
N LEU A 577 -7.90 10.82 14.90
CA LEU A 577 -6.78 9.97 14.54
C LEU A 577 -6.62 8.85 15.59
N TYR A 578 -6.65 7.62 15.13
CA TYR A 578 -6.40 6.44 15.93
C TYR A 578 -5.15 5.74 15.39
N ILE A 579 -4.19 5.43 16.25
CA ILE A 579 -2.95 4.75 15.88
C ILE A 579 -2.86 3.47 16.70
N PHE A 580 -2.64 2.35 16.03
CA PHE A 580 -2.56 1.03 16.64
C PHE A 580 -1.20 0.40 16.39
N SER A 581 -0.58 -0.07 17.47
CA SER A 581 0.69 -0.80 17.45
C SER A 581 0.53 -2.09 18.27
N PRO A 582 0.05 -3.19 17.66
CA PRO A 582 -0.13 -4.44 18.38
C PRO A 582 1.22 -4.96 18.91
N LYS A 583 1.20 -5.55 20.14
CA LYS A 583 2.39 -6.10 20.80
C LYS A 583 2.94 -7.32 20.06
N THR A 584 2.05 -8.09 19.43
CA THR A 584 2.44 -9.20 18.59
C THR A 584 1.81 -9.06 17.21
N GLN A 585 2.57 -9.40 16.18
CA GLN A 585 2.12 -9.47 14.82
C GLN A 585 2.52 -10.83 14.25
N ARG A 586 1.55 -11.58 13.74
CA ARG A 586 1.77 -12.95 13.24
C ARG A 586 2.47 -13.84 14.29
N GLY A 587 2.08 -13.72 15.55
CA GLY A 587 2.66 -14.47 16.66
C GLY A 587 4.06 -14.03 17.11
N LYS A 588 4.68 -13.05 16.44
CA LYS A 588 6.01 -12.50 16.81
C LYS A 588 5.84 -11.18 17.56
N PHE A 589 6.59 -10.98 18.64
CA PHE A 589 6.64 -9.69 19.31
C PHE A 589 7.18 -8.60 18.39
N LYS A 590 6.59 -7.42 18.46
CA LYS A 590 6.97 -6.25 17.67
C LYS A 590 7.10 -5.02 18.58
N ASP A 591 8.12 -4.23 18.31
CA ASP A 591 8.29 -2.92 18.93
C ASP A 591 7.38 -1.89 18.27
N THR A 592 6.94 -0.93 19.07
CA THR A 592 6.17 0.23 18.54
C THR A 592 7.03 1.01 17.56
N SER A 593 6.45 1.42 16.45
CA SER A 593 7.09 2.24 15.42
C SER A 593 7.80 3.46 16.02
N ARG A 594 9.03 3.72 15.58
CA ARG A 594 9.75 4.96 15.91
C ARG A 594 8.97 6.21 15.56
N PHE A 595 8.14 6.16 14.52
CA PHE A 595 7.33 7.31 14.11
C PHE A 595 6.22 7.64 15.09
N VAL A 596 5.70 6.63 15.79
CA VAL A 596 4.77 6.81 16.92
C VAL A 596 5.46 7.55 18.05
N LEU A 597 6.69 7.13 18.39
CA LEU A 597 7.48 7.75 19.43
C LEU A 597 7.91 9.18 19.06
N GLU A 598 8.34 9.40 17.82
CA GLU A 598 8.69 10.72 17.27
C GLU A 598 7.52 11.69 17.30
N GLY A 599 6.29 11.23 17.03
CA GLY A 599 5.07 12.02 17.11
C GLY A 599 4.55 12.28 18.52
N GLY A 600 5.21 11.69 19.54
CA GLY A 600 4.81 11.83 20.94
C GLY A 600 3.49 11.12 21.28
N PHE A 601 3.05 10.18 20.46
CA PHE A 601 1.83 9.42 20.72
C PHE A 601 2.05 8.46 21.90
N ARG A 602 1.16 8.54 22.87
CA ARG A 602 1.21 7.70 24.09
C ARG A 602 -0.16 7.11 24.35
N GLU A 603 -0.19 5.93 24.96
CA GLU A 603 -1.44 5.41 25.51
C GLU A 603 -1.98 6.44 26.51
N ILE A 604 -3.24 6.83 26.30
CA ILE A 604 -3.94 7.58 27.33
C ILE A 604 -4.16 6.56 28.44
N GLU A 605 -3.44 6.70 29.55
CA GLU A 605 -3.76 5.96 30.76
C GLU A 605 -5.20 6.39 31.14
N VAL A 606 -6.18 5.63 30.71
CA VAL A 606 -7.53 5.74 31.24
C VAL A 606 -7.41 5.16 32.64
N ASN A 607 -7.33 6.02 33.65
CA ASN A 607 -7.64 5.64 35.02
C ASN A 607 -9.13 5.32 35.03
N GLU A 608 -9.51 4.17 34.46
CA GLU A 608 -10.83 3.60 34.71
C GLU A 608 -10.82 3.15 36.17
N ASP A 609 -11.45 3.96 37.00
CA ASP A 609 -11.74 3.57 38.37
C ASP A 609 -12.84 2.49 38.28
N TYR A 610 -12.39 1.25 38.20
CA TYR A 610 -13.28 0.08 38.20
C TYR A 610 -14.01 -0.10 39.53
N GLY A 611 -13.83 0.83 40.49
CA GLY A 611 -14.43 0.77 41.79
C GLY A 611 -13.94 -0.40 42.65
N ILE A 612 -12.81 -1.01 42.28
CA ILE A 612 -12.17 -2.11 43.01
C ILE A 612 -11.04 -1.52 43.90
N LYS A 613 -11.04 -1.88 45.15
CA LYS A 613 -10.03 -1.40 46.12
C LYS A 613 -9.24 -2.58 46.74
N GLU A 614 -8.09 -2.28 47.30
CA GLU A 614 -7.36 -3.23 48.10
C GLU A 614 -8.25 -3.77 49.24
N ASN A 615 -8.15 -5.06 49.48
CA ASN A 615 -8.97 -5.85 50.36
C ASN A 615 -10.38 -6.22 49.88
N ASP A 616 -10.83 -5.77 48.71
CA ASP A 616 -12.09 -6.25 48.11
C ASP A 616 -12.01 -7.74 47.85
N ILE A 617 -13.16 -8.40 47.97
CA ILE A 617 -13.29 -9.80 47.59
C ILE A 617 -13.95 -9.87 46.20
N ILE A 618 -13.27 -10.47 45.27
CA ILE A 618 -13.74 -10.62 43.88
C ILE A 618 -13.72 -12.10 43.50
N VAL A 619 -14.57 -12.49 42.57
CA VAL A 619 -14.65 -13.87 42.10
C VAL A 619 -14.03 -13.98 40.72
N HIS A 620 -12.96 -14.72 40.59
CA HIS A 620 -12.35 -15.09 39.33
C HIS A 620 -12.95 -16.40 38.81
N LYS A 621 -13.49 -16.40 37.56
CA LYS A 621 -14.18 -17.58 37.03
C LYS A 621 -13.42 -18.90 37.11
N ALA A 622 -12.09 -18.87 36.98
CA ALA A 622 -11.24 -20.07 37.00
C ALA A 622 -10.64 -20.38 38.38
N TYR A 623 -10.43 -19.37 39.25
CA TYR A 623 -9.71 -19.52 40.51
C TYR A 623 -10.62 -19.34 41.74
N GLY A 624 -11.90 -18.96 41.56
CA GLY A 624 -12.83 -18.76 42.67
C GLY A 624 -12.65 -17.39 43.35
N LYS A 625 -13.04 -17.33 44.65
CA LYS A 625 -12.96 -16.09 45.43
C LYS A 625 -11.50 -15.76 45.76
N GLY A 626 -11.12 -14.52 45.44
CA GLY A 626 -9.78 -13.98 45.77
C GLY A 626 -9.91 -12.62 46.44
N ARG A 627 -8.99 -12.32 47.37
CA ARG A 627 -8.87 -11.01 47.98
C ARG A 627 -7.86 -10.16 47.20
N VAL A 628 -8.20 -8.92 46.94
CA VAL A 628 -7.29 -7.95 46.28
C VAL A 628 -6.19 -7.59 47.28
N VAL A 629 -4.96 -7.93 46.94
CA VAL A 629 -3.76 -7.65 47.73
C VAL A 629 -3.14 -6.31 47.34
N GLU A 630 -3.10 -6.07 46.03
CA GLU A 630 -2.45 -4.88 45.45
C GLU A 630 -3.10 -4.54 44.11
N ILE A 631 -3.30 -3.26 43.83
CA ILE A 631 -3.68 -2.74 42.54
C ILE A 631 -2.64 -1.71 42.12
N ASN A 632 -1.98 -1.94 41.01
CA ASN A 632 -1.00 -1.03 40.45
C ASN A 632 -1.31 -0.82 38.97
N LYS A 633 -1.94 0.31 38.63
CA LYS A 633 -2.43 0.64 37.27
C LYS A 633 -3.37 -0.45 36.74
N ASP A 634 -2.96 -1.17 35.72
CA ASP A 634 -3.70 -2.27 35.10
C ASP A 634 -3.42 -3.65 35.73
N VAL A 635 -2.55 -3.73 36.72
CA VAL A 635 -2.22 -5.02 37.36
C VAL A 635 -2.93 -5.13 38.71
N ILE A 636 -3.74 -6.18 38.83
CA ILE A 636 -4.36 -6.59 40.10
C ILE A 636 -3.72 -7.86 40.58
N LYS A 637 -3.31 -7.87 41.86
CA LYS A 637 -2.78 -9.05 42.55
C LYS A 637 -3.84 -9.60 43.47
N LEU A 638 -4.19 -10.86 43.27
CA LEU A 638 -5.23 -11.56 44.00
C LEU A 638 -4.62 -12.66 44.85
N ASP A 639 -5.05 -12.73 46.13
CA ASP A 639 -4.79 -13.83 47.02
C ASP A 639 -6.03 -14.74 47.05
N PHE A 640 -5.87 -15.98 46.58
CA PHE A 640 -6.93 -16.98 46.53
C PHE A 640 -6.91 -17.91 47.80
N GLY A 641 -6.10 -17.60 48.82
CA GLY A 641 -5.90 -18.45 50.00
C GLY A 641 -4.75 -19.45 49.79
N ASP A 642 -4.34 -20.09 50.90
CA ASP A 642 -3.26 -21.11 50.95
C ASP A 642 -1.93 -20.69 50.30
N GLY A 643 -1.64 -19.36 50.28
CA GLY A 643 -0.41 -18.80 49.70
C GLY A 643 -0.44 -18.66 48.18
N ILE A 644 -1.58 -18.82 47.52
CA ILE A 644 -1.71 -18.70 46.07
C ILE A 644 -1.97 -17.23 45.70
N ASN A 645 -0.91 -16.48 45.44
CA ASN A 645 -0.96 -15.13 44.91
C ASN A 645 -0.75 -15.13 43.40
N LYS A 646 -1.66 -14.49 42.66
CA LYS A 646 -1.56 -14.33 41.19
C LYS A 646 -1.80 -12.91 40.78
N SER A 647 -1.03 -12.46 39.80
CA SER A 647 -1.18 -11.14 39.19
C SER A 647 -1.84 -11.27 37.81
N PHE A 648 -2.78 -10.38 37.53
CA PHE A 648 -3.53 -10.35 36.28
C PHE A 648 -3.64 -8.91 35.75
N SER A 649 -3.84 -8.75 34.47
CA SER A 649 -4.31 -7.46 33.90
C SER A 649 -5.78 -7.27 34.28
N LEU A 650 -6.07 -6.21 35.02
CA LEU A 650 -7.43 -5.87 35.48
C LEU A 650 -8.35 -5.61 34.29
N ARG A 651 -7.84 -4.90 33.29
CA ARG A 651 -8.51 -4.64 32.04
C ARG A 651 -8.96 -5.91 31.33
N ILE A 652 -8.03 -6.87 31.16
CA ILE A 652 -8.33 -8.17 30.51
C ILE A 652 -9.39 -8.93 31.28
N LEU A 653 -9.32 -8.93 32.60
CA LEU A 653 -10.28 -9.63 33.43
C LEU A 653 -11.71 -9.07 33.31
N ILE A 654 -11.84 -7.73 33.21
CA ILE A 654 -13.14 -7.06 33.11
C ILE A 654 -13.70 -7.13 31.69
N GLU A 655 -12.89 -6.83 30.68
CA GLU A 655 -13.33 -6.86 29.27
C GLU A 655 -13.80 -8.26 28.84
N ASN A 656 -13.21 -9.32 29.40
CA ASN A 656 -13.59 -10.69 29.12
C ASN A 656 -14.62 -11.26 30.13
N ASN A 657 -15.18 -10.42 31.01
CA ASN A 657 -16.11 -10.86 32.07
C ASN A 657 -15.56 -12.03 32.93
N ILE A 658 -14.25 -12.06 33.19
CA ILE A 658 -13.60 -13.10 33.97
C ILE A 658 -13.75 -12.82 35.47
N LEU A 659 -13.90 -11.55 35.85
CA LEU A 659 -14.21 -11.12 37.22
C LEU A 659 -15.70 -10.90 37.41
N ILE A 660 -16.22 -11.37 38.53
CA ILE A 660 -17.52 -11.01 39.07
C ILE A 660 -17.27 -10.23 40.36
N ILE A 661 -17.65 -8.94 40.36
CA ILE A 661 -17.56 -8.10 41.54
C ILE A 661 -18.79 -8.41 42.41
N ASP A 662 -18.57 -9.07 43.53
CA ASP A 662 -19.63 -9.35 44.54
C ASP A 662 -19.77 -8.04 45.35
N LYS A 663 -20.73 -7.16 44.95
CA LYS A 663 -21.04 -5.96 45.72
C LYS A 663 -21.96 -6.24 46.88
#